data_9cfe5f09bd21baa764b5e2f33ed5b32b
#
_entry.id   9cfe5f09bd21baa764b5e2f33ed5b32b
#
_cell.length_a   1.000
_cell.length_b   1.000
_cell.length_c   1.000
_cell.angle_alpha   90.00
_cell.angle_beta   90.00
_cell.angle_gamma   90.00
#
_symmetry.space_group_name_H-M   'P 1'
#
loop_
_entity.id
_entity.type
_entity.pdbx_description
1 polymer ?
#
loop_
_entity_poly.entity_id
_entity_poly.type
_entity_poly.pdbx_seq_one_letter_code
_entity_poly.pdbx_strand_id
1 'polypeptide(L)'
;MGTLNELFDPDRVAVVGATAREGAVGRAVTSNLLDDFDGDTVPVNPNYDAVLDTPCVDDVADADADVAVVVVPPSIVLDAIEACGEAGVRNVVVITAGFGETGEDGAARERRLAELADEYDLNLVGPNSLGIMSTPSGMNATFGPENALPGGLSFMSQSGAFVTAVLDWANDNGIGFKDVVSLGNKAVLDETDFVDHWGDDEETDVIIGYLEGIEDGREFIETARETSQDTPIVAVKSGRTSAGAQAASSHTGTLAGSDKAYEAGLDQAGVIRAESVDELFDAAGILGSQPLPDTDSVAIVTNAGGPGVMATDAVGDADLDMASFTSETSDALAESMPDEANIHNPVDVIGDADVDRFREALEITVTDDNVGAALVLAAPTATIDFDELADAITDVSDEMDAPVAACLMGGDRTREPKQQLQARGIPCYFDPARAIDSLATLATYRDIKAREYADPMSFDVDRERAREILGAVRDRDDNRLGVEAMELLDAYGIPTPDGAIVDSPERAREVAEGVDGDVVMKIVSPDILHKSDIGGVAVGVADDDVADTYEDLITRARNYQPDATVLGVQVQEMVDLDDGVETIVGMNRDPQFGPLLMFGLGGIFVEVMEDTTFRVAPVSEPEAREMTEEIQSAPLLRGARGRDPVDVDAVIETIGRLSQLVTDFPAILELDINPLVALPDDDGGTNAAAVDVRLTVDPQELDPAETEQQPLDAEEPTND
;
A
#
# COMPACT_ATOMS: atom_id res chain seq x y z
N MET A 1 -3.45 -21.32 -12.77
CA MET A 1 -2.71 -20.75 -13.92
C MET A 1 -1.39 -21.48 -14.07
N GLY A 2 -0.81 -21.62 -15.29
CA GLY A 2 0.54 -22.15 -15.48
C GLY A 2 1.56 -21.15 -14.95
N THR A 3 2.76 -21.61 -14.60
CA THR A 3 3.86 -20.74 -14.18
C THR A 3 4.20 -19.74 -15.29
N LEU A 4 4.50 -18.47 -14.95
CA LEU A 4 4.87 -17.43 -15.93
C LEU A 4 6.30 -17.59 -16.47
N ASN A 5 7.03 -18.64 -16.09
CA ASN A 5 8.41 -18.88 -16.52
C ASN A 5 8.57 -18.87 -18.06
N GLU A 6 7.67 -19.55 -18.79
CA GLU A 6 7.71 -19.56 -20.26
C GLU A 6 7.39 -18.20 -20.90
N LEU A 7 6.78 -17.27 -20.15
CA LEU A 7 6.53 -15.91 -20.62
C LEU A 7 7.84 -15.11 -20.72
N PHE A 8 8.79 -15.33 -19.78
CA PHE A 8 10.06 -14.60 -19.69
C PHE A 8 11.25 -15.36 -20.28
N ASP A 9 11.20 -16.70 -20.33
CA ASP A 9 12.25 -17.55 -20.89
C ASP A 9 11.69 -18.54 -21.95
N PRO A 10 11.12 -18.01 -23.06
CA PRO A 10 10.59 -18.84 -24.14
C PRO A 10 11.71 -19.34 -25.06
N ASP A 11 11.55 -20.53 -25.62
CA ASP A 11 12.37 -20.98 -26.74
C ASP A 11 12.03 -20.26 -28.06
N ARG A 12 10.75 -19.86 -28.22
CA ARG A 12 10.25 -19.28 -29.48
C ARG A 12 9.15 -18.23 -29.27
N VAL A 13 9.31 -17.07 -29.91
CA VAL A 13 8.36 -15.95 -29.89
C VAL A 13 7.74 -15.70 -31.26
N ALA A 14 6.42 -15.73 -31.36
CA ALA A 14 5.69 -15.35 -32.57
C ALA A 14 5.28 -13.85 -32.53
N VAL A 15 5.52 -13.10 -33.59
CA VAL A 15 5.04 -11.72 -33.73
C VAL A 15 3.84 -11.68 -34.68
N VAL A 16 2.64 -11.71 -34.13
CA VAL A 16 1.37 -11.71 -34.88
C VAL A 16 1.04 -10.29 -35.35
N GLY A 17 1.16 -10.03 -36.65
CA GLY A 17 1.09 -8.70 -37.24
C GLY A 17 2.46 -8.10 -37.57
N ALA A 18 3.51 -8.92 -37.62
CA ALA A 18 4.84 -8.52 -38.09
C ALA A 18 4.76 -7.84 -39.47
N THR A 19 5.58 -6.83 -39.72
CA THR A 19 5.53 -6.05 -40.96
C THR A 19 6.89 -5.47 -41.35
N ALA A 20 7.16 -5.39 -42.66
CA ALA A 20 8.37 -4.74 -43.15
C ALA A 20 8.25 -3.20 -43.22
N ARG A 21 7.08 -2.61 -42.92
CA ARG A 21 6.81 -1.16 -43.02
C ARG A 21 7.60 -0.37 -41.97
N GLU A 22 8.41 0.57 -42.39
CA GLU A 22 9.14 1.48 -41.52
C GLU A 22 8.20 2.27 -40.58
N GLY A 23 8.59 2.43 -39.31
CA GLY A 23 7.83 3.16 -38.29
C GLY A 23 6.57 2.43 -37.78
N ALA A 24 6.35 1.17 -38.18
CA ALA A 24 5.25 0.38 -37.65
C ALA A 24 5.67 -0.40 -36.39
N VAL A 25 4.76 -0.53 -35.42
CA VAL A 25 4.99 -1.22 -34.15
C VAL A 25 5.42 -2.68 -34.38
N GLY A 26 4.74 -3.44 -35.23
CA GLY A 26 5.10 -4.82 -35.53
C GLY A 26 6.48 -5.00 -36.14
N ARG A 27 7.02 -3.97 -36.84
CA ARG A 27 8.41 -3.97 -37.30
C ARG A 27 9.38 -3.75 -36.13
N ALA A 28 9.07 -2.80 -35.22
CA ALA A 28 9.92 -2.50 -34.08
C ALA A 28 10.08 -3.73 -33.17
N VAL A 29 8.95 -4.36 -32.79
CA VAL A 29 8.97 -5.59 -32.00
C VAL A 29 9.77 -6.71 -32.67
N THR A 30 9.54 -6.93 -33.98
CA THR A 30 10.28 -7.96 -34.70
C THR A 30 11.78 -7.64 -34.75
N SER A 31 12.16 -6.36 -34.91
CA SER A 31 13.58 -5.95 -34.93
C SER A 31 14.22 -6.17 -33.56
N ASN A 32 13.58 -5.72 -32.48
CA ASN A 32 14.10 -5.85 -31.13
C ASN A 32 14.35 -7.32 -30.76
N LEU A 33 13.42 -8.22 -31.09
CA LEU A 33 13.58 -9.66 -30.85
C LEU A 33 14.68 -10.28 -31.71
N LEU A 34 14.87 -9.81 -32.97
CA LEU A 34 15.93 -10.33 -33.85
C LEU A 34 17.33 -9.85 -33.46
N ASP A 35 17.43 -8.74 -32.71
CA ASP A 35 18.71 -8.14 -32.36
C ASP A 35 19.41 -8.87 -31.21
N ASP A 36 18.70 -9.23 -30.13
CA ASP A 36 19.33 -9.74 -28.89
C ASP A 36 18.69 -11.02 -28.30
N PHE A 37 17.51 -11.45 -28.76
CA PHE A 37 16.84 -12.63 -28.20
C PHE A 37 17.57 -13.92 -28.57
N ASP A 38 17.90 -14.74 -27.57
CA ASP A 38 18.64 -15.99 -27.73
C ASP A 38 17.80 -17.12 -28.39
N GLY A 39 16.47 -17.01 -28.37
CA GLY A 39 15.53 -17.96 -28.97
C GLY A 39 15.16 -17.66 -30.42
N ASP A 40 14.16 -18.36 -30.94
CA ASP A 40 13.67 -18.20 -32.30
C ASP A 40 12.59 -17.12 -32.40
N THR A 41 12.75 -16.13 -33.28
CA THR A 41 11.69 -15.16 -33.62
C THR A 41 10.95 -15.56 -34.89
N VAL A 42 9.62 -15.72 -34.81
CA VAL A 42 8.78 -16.12 -35.92
C VAL A 42 7.80 -15.00 -36.31
N PRO A 43 8.06 -14.25 -37.39
CA PRO A 43 7.08 -13.31 -37.91
C PRO A 43 5.84 -14.01 -38.45
N VAL A 44 4.63 -13.53 -38.05
CA VAL A 44 3.33 -14.08 -38.50
C VAL A 44 2.55 -13.00 -39.22
N ASN A 45 2.37 -13.15 -40.55
CA ASN A 45 1.54 -12.26 -41.36
C ASN A 45 1.30 -12.83 -42.76
N PRO A 46 0.06 -13.10 -43.18
CA PRO A 46 -0.25 -13.70 -44.47
C PRO A 46 0.06 -12.80 -45.68
N ASN A 47 0.48 -11.55 -45.46
CA ASN A 47 0.76 -10.60 -46.56
C ASN A 47 2.27 -10.49 -46.89
N TYR A 48 3.15 -11.22 -46.21
CA TYR A 48 4.60 -11.16 -46.36
C TYR A 48 5.20 -12.56 -46.44
N ASP A 49 6.11 -12.78 -47.42
CA ASP A 49 6.94 -13.99 -47.45
C ASP A 49 8.09 -13.92 -46.44
N ALA A 50 8.52 -12.71 -46.08
CA ALA A 50 9.58 -12.46 -45.09
C ALA A 50 9.44 -11.06 -44.49
N VAL A 51 9.86 -10.89 -43.24
CA VAL A 51 9.99 -9.60 -42.52
C VAL A 51 11.40 -9.51 -41.96
N LEU A 52 12.12 -8.42 -42.26
CA LEU A 52 13.53 -8.22 -41.87
C LEU A 52 14.43 -9.42 -42.22
N ASP A 53 14.30 -9.93 -43.47
CA ASP A 53 15.01 -11.11 -43.99
C ASP A 53 14.69 -12.45 -43.24
N THR A 54 13.80 -12.46 -42.29
CA THR A 54 13.33 -13.65 -41.57
C THR A 54 12.06 -14.21 -42.23
N PRO A 55 11.97 -15.50 -42.57
CA PRO A 55 10.80 -16.13 -43.17
C PRO A 55 9.54 -15.87 -42.31
N CYS A 56 8.44 -15.54 -42.98
CA CYS A 56 7.16 -15.25 -42.33
C CYS A 56 6.20 -16.44 -42.53
N VAL A 57 5.43 -16.79 -41.51
CA VAL A 57 4.34 -17.78 -41.63
C VAL A 57 3.00 -17.06 -41.78
N ASP A 58 2.02 -17.73 -42.40
CA ASP A 58 0.70 -17.15 -42.66
C ASP A 58 -0.17 -17.09 -41.41
N ASP A 59 -0.02 -18.07 -40.52
CA ASP A 59 -0.86 -18.29 -39.34
C ASP A 59 0.00 -18.61 -38.11
N VAL A 60 -0.48 -18.23 -36.92
CA VAL A 60 0.21 -18.52 -35.63
C VAL A 60 0.30 -20.03 -35.37
N ALA A 61 -0.64 -20.81 -35.87
CA ALA A 61 -0.62 -22.27 -35.76
C ALA A 61 0.62 -22.92 -36.44
N ASP A 62 1.23 -22.24 -37.41
CA ASP A 62 2.43 -22.69 -38.09
C ASP A 62 3.73 -22.21 -37.38
N ALA A 63 3.60 -21.38 -36.33
CA ALA A 63 4.75 -20.79 -35.64
C ALA A 63 5.37 -21.73 -34.59
N ASP A 64 4.60 -22.65 -33.99
CA ASP A 64 5.04 -23.52 -32.88
C ASP A 64 5.74 -22.70 -31.77
N ALA A 65 5.07 -21.65 -31.30
CA ALA A 65 5.63 -20.66 -30.40
C ALA A 65 5.14 -20.83 -28.94
N ASP A 66 6.00 -20.47 -27.98
CA ASP A 66 5.68 -20.45 -26.56
C ASP A 66 4.98 -19.14 -26.17
N VAL A 67 5.37 -18.04 -26.81
CA VAL A 67 4.84 -16.69 -26.59
C VAL A 67 4.39 -16.08 -27.93
N ALA A 68 3.22 -15.44 -27.92
CA ALA A 68 2.72 -14.65 -29.04
C ALA A 68 2.60 -13.16 -28.68
N VAL A 69 3.27 -12.30 -29.45
CA VAL A 69 3.15 -10.83 -29.33
C VAL A 69 2.19 -10.33 -30.39
N VAL A 70 1.01 -9.84 -29.96
CA VAL A 70 -0.10 -9.46 -30.85
C VAL A 70 -0.08 -7.96 -31.13
N VAL A 71 0.16 -7.60 -32.41
CA VAL A 71 0.30 -6.20 -32.90
C VAL A 71 -0.59 -5.96 -34.12
N VAL A 72 -1.79 -6.49 -34.11
CA VAL A 72 -2.78 -6.34 -35.20
C VAL A 72 -3.77 -5.22 -34.88
N PRO A 73 -4.53 -4.68 -35.86
CA PRO A 73 -5.58 -3.70 -35.59
C PRO A 73 -6.62 -4.19 -34.57
N PRO A 74 -7.21 -3.29 -33.74
CA PRO A 74 -8.15 -3.68 -32.68
C PRO A 74 -9.33 -4.53 -33.15
N SER A 75 -9.76 -4.38 -34.39
CA SER A 75 -10.89 -5.11 -34.96
C SER A 75 -10.67 -6.61 -35.19
N ILE A 76 -9.40 -7.05 -35.18
CA ILE A 76 -9.00 -8.44 -35.44
C ILE A 76 -8.17 -9.05 -34.29
N VAL A 77 -8.03 -8.32 -33.15
CA VAL A 77 -7.30 -8.87 -32.00
C VAL A 77 -8.00 -10.11 -31.46
N LEU A 78 -9.33 -10.10 -31.30
CA LEU A 78 -10.06 -11.24 -30.76
C LEU A 78 -9.89 -12.50 -31.61
N ASP A 79 -9.92 -12.35 -32.94
CA ASP A 79 -9.67 -13.47 -33.88
C ASP A 79 -8.23 -14.00 -33.74
N ALA A 80 -7.27 -13.10 -33.49
CA ALA A 80 -5.85 -13.47 -33.29
C ALA A 80 -5.66 -14.21 -31.95
N ILE A 81 -6.35 -13.79 -30.88
CA ILE A 81 -6.29 -14.46 -29.56
C ILE A 81 -6.91 -15.86 -29.65
N GLU A 82 -8.09 -15.99 -30.31
CA GLU A 82 -8.72 -17.29 -30.56
C GLU A 82 -7.77 -18.22 -31.32
N ALA A 83 -7.09 -17.71 -32.36
CA ALA A 83 -6.10 -18.48 -33.13
C ALA A 83 -4.89 -18.89 -32.28
N CYS A 84 -4.39 -18.04 -31.37
CA CYS A 84 -3.33 -18.40 -30.41
C CYS A 84 -3.80 -19.53 -29.48
N GLY A 85 -4.99 -19.42 -28.91
CA GLY A 85 -5.58 -20.45 -28.04
C GLY A 85 -5.76 -21.79 -28.76
N GLU A 86 -6.31 -21.79 -30.00
CA GLU A 86 -6.45 -23.00 -30.84
C GLU A 86 -5.09 -23.62 -31.20
N ALA A 87 -4.06 -22.78 -31.38
CA ALA A 87 -2.69 -23.25 -31.66
C ALA A 87 -1.98 -23.80 -30.42
N GLY A 88 -2.52 -23.58 -29.21
CA GLY A 88 -1.93 -24.00 -27.95
C GLY A 88 -0.86 -23.05 -27.41
N VAL A 89 -0.75 -21.82 -27.93
CA VAL A 89 0.11 -20.76 -27.39
C VAL A 89 -0.59 -20.17 -26.16
N ARG A 90 0.00 -20.40 -24.98
CA ARG A 90 -0.63 -20.01 -23.72
C ARG A 90 -0.23 -18.61 -23.23
N ASN A 91 0.95 -18.14 -23.60
CA ASN A 91 1.46 -16.85 -23.17
C ASN A 91 1.27 -15.82 -24.29
N VAL A 92 0.50 -14.77 -24.03
CA VAL A 92 0.14 -13.79 -25.05
C VAL A 92 0.37 -12.37 -24.54
N VAL A 93 1.07 -11.55 -25.32
CA VAL A 93 1.28 -10.13 -25.03
C VAL A 93 0.51 -9.30 -26.06
N VAL A 94 -0.48 -8.54 -25.62
CA VAL A 94 -1.33 -7.70 -26.51
C VAL A 94 -0.90 -6.25 -26.42
N ILE A 95 -0.12 -5.81 -27.44
CA ILE A 95 0.36 -4.43 -27.53
C ILE A 95 -0.76 -3.47 -27.99
N THR A 96 -1.66 -3.97 -28.78
CA THR A 96 -2.72 -3.18 -29.41
C THR A 96 -3.62 -2.48 -28.41
N ALA A 97 -3.79 -1.15 -28.59
CA ALA A 97 -4.77 -0.32 -27.89
C ALA A 97 -6.15 -0.34 -28.57
N GLY A 98 -7.15 0.26 -27.93
CA GLY A 98 -8.52 0.36 -28.46
C GLY A 98 -9.51 -0.51 -27.69
N PHE A 99 -9.29 -0.66 -26.39
CA PHE A 99 -10.07 -1.46 -25.45
C PHE A 99 -10.72 -0.56 -24.37
N GLY A 100 -10.69 -0.92 -23.11
CA GLY A 100 -11.38 -0.22 -22.02
C GLY A 100 -11.10 1.28 -21.97
N GLU A 101 -9.90 1.72 -22.30
CA GLU A 101 -9.51 3.12 -22.36
C GLU A 101 -10.27 3.95 -23.43
N THR A 102 -10.98 3.31 -24.35
CA THR A 102 -11.73 3.99 -25.42
C THR A 102 -13.26 4.09 -25.17
N GLY A 103 -13.73 3.66 -23.98
CA GLY A 103 -15.13 3.74 -23.58
C GLY A 103 -15.91 2.43 -23.78
N GLU A 104 -17.25 2.48 -23.75
CA GLU A 104 -18.14 1.30 -23.64
C GLU A 104 -17.89 0.20 -24.68
N ASP A 105 -17.70 0.57 -25.97
CA ASP A 105 -17.44 -0.41 -27.03
C ASP A 105 -16.05 -1.08 -26.84
N GLY A 106 -15.09 -0.34 -26.33
CA GLY A 106 -13.76 -0.84 -25.99
C GLY A 106 -13.80 -1.77 -24.78
N ALA A 107 -14.50 -1.39 -23.74
CA ALA A 107 -14.69 -2.20 -22.53
C ALA A 107 -15.44 -3.52 -22.84
N ALA A 108 -16.41 -3.50 -23.75
CA ALA A 108 -17.08 -4.73 -24.22
C ALA A 108 -16.10 -5.67 -24.96
N ARG A 109 -15.16 -5.10 -25.72
CA ARG A 109 -14.11 -5.87 -26.40
C ARG A 109 -13.12 -6.48 -25.41
N GLU A 110 -12.77 -5.73 -24.38
CA GLU A 110 -11.87 -6.18 -23.31
C GLU A 110 -12.47 -7.33 -22.50
N ARG A 111 -13.75 -7.24 -22.12
CA ARG A 111 -14.45 -8.36 -21.49
C ARG A 111 -14.44 -9.61 -22.37
N ARG A 112 -14.66 -9.46 -23.70
CA ARG A 112 -14.61 -10.62 -24.62
C ARG A 112 -13.19 -11.18 -24.74
N LEU A 113 -12.16 -10.33 -24.62
CA LEU A 113 -10.77 -10.75 -24.58
C LEU A 113 -10.49 -11.62 -23.33
N ALA A 114 -10.95 -11.16 -22.15
CA ALA A 114 -10.81 -11.90 -20.90
C ALA A 114 -11.57 -13.25 -20.95
N GLU A 115 -12.80 -13.28 -21.50
CA GLU A 115 -13.55 -14.53 -21.71
C GLU A 115 -12.80 -15.53 -22.61
N LEU A 116 -12.13 -15.06 -23.67
CA LEU A 116 -11.30 -15.93 -24.53
C LEU A 116 -10.06 -16.43 -23.80
N ALA A 117 -9.44 -15.57 -22.99
CA ALA A 117 -8.29 -15.97 -22.20
C ALA A 117 -8.66 -17.07 -21.19
N ASP A 118 -9.81 -16.97 -20.54
CA ASP A 118 -10.34 -18.00 -19.65
C ASP A 118 -10.69 -19.30 -20.42
N GLU A 119 -11.35 -19.19 -21.59
CA GLU A 119 -11.71 -20.34 -22.42
C GLU A 119 -10.52 -21.21 -22.85
N TYR A 120 -9.37 -20.55 -23.12
CA TYR A 120 -8.15 -21.21 -23.60
C TYR A 120 -7.05 -21.33 -22.55
N ASP A 121 -7.29 -20.90 -21.31
CA ASP A 121 -6.33 -20.89 -20.19
C ASP A 121 -5.04 -20.12 -20.57
N LEU A 122 -5.22 -18.85 -21.00
CA LEU A 122 -4.12 -17.99 -21.47
C LEU A 122 -3.59 -17.06 -20.38
N ASN A 123 -2.27 -17.00 -20.23
CA ASN A 123 -1.58 -15.91 -19.56
C ASN A 123 -1.51 -14.71 -20.53
N LEU A 124 -2.26 -13.64 -20.26
CA LEU A 124 -2.37 -12.51 -21.18
C LEU A 124 -1.94 -11.20 -20.53
N VAL A 125 -0.90 -10.57 -21.08
CA VAL A 125 -0.42 -9.24 -20.70
C VAL A 125 -1.08 -8.18 -21.57
N GLY A 126 -1.56 -7.11 -20.97
CA GLY A 126 -2.25 -6.02 -21.66
C GLY A 126 -3.79 -6.20 -21.66
N PRO A 127 -4.52 -5.73 -22.67
CA PRO A 127 -4.11 -5.01 -23.89
C PRO A 127 -3.56 -3.60 -23.59
N ASN A 128 -3.26 -2.83 -24.67
CA ASN A 128 -2.70 -1.47 -24.53
C ASN A 128 -1.37 -1.43 -23.79
N SER A 129 -0.53 -2.45 -23.97
CA SER A 129 0.79 -2.63 -23.34
C SER A 129 1.92 -2.11 -24.23
N LEU A 130 3.04 -1.71 -23.64
CA LEU A 130 4.30 -1.55 -24.39
C LEU A 130 4.89 -2.90 -24.79
N GLY A 131 4.66 -3.95 -24.00
CA GLY A 131 5.24 -5.28 -24.11
C GLY A 131 6.01 -5.67 -22.85
N ILE A 132 6.88 -6.68 -23.00
CA ILE A 132 7.70 -7.25 -21.92
C ILE A 132 9.16 -7.36 -22.37
N MET A 133 10.08 -7.36 -21.38
CA MET A 133 11.50 -7.66 -21.57
C MET A 133 11.97 -8.66 -20.51
N SER A 134 12.94 -9.50 -20.89
CA SER A 134 13.69 -10.34 -19.96
C SER A 134 15.16 -10.32 -20.37
N THR A 135 16.03 -9.83 -19.50
CA THR A 135 17.46 -9.72 -19.82
C THR A 135 18.19 -11.05 -19.75
N PRO A 136 17.81 -12.02 -18.90
CA PRO A 136 18.41 -13.36 -18.92
C PRO A 136 18.27 -14.09 -20.26
N SER A 137 17.11 -13.96 -20.92
CA SER A 137 16.87 -14.56 -22.26
C SER A 137 17.21 -13.62 -23.44
N GLY A 138 17.64 -12.39 -23.14
CA GLY A 138 17.86 -11.36 -24.17
C GLY A 138 16.57 -10.89 -24.85
N MET A 139 15.40 -11.25 -24.34
CA MET A 139 14.11 -10.97 -24.96
C MET A 139 13.69 -9.51 -24.77
N ASN A 140 13.51 -8.78 -25.88
CA ASN A 140 12.83 -7.50 -25.92
C ASN A 140 11.60 -7.59 -26.84
N ALA A 141 10.47 -8.00 -26.26
CA ALA A 141 9.17 -8.09 -26.92
C ALA A 141 8.37 -6.80 -26.80
N THR A 142 9.04 -5.64 -26.85
CA THR A 142 8.44 -4.31 -26.83
C THR A 142 8.68 -3.57 -28.15
N PHE A 143 8.01 -2.42 -28.31
CA PHE A 143 8.32 -1.47 -29.38
C PHE A 143 9.14 -0.25 -28.89
N GLY A 144 9.67 -0.31 -27.65
CA GLY A 144 10.58 0.68 -27.11
C GLY A 144 11.93 0.71 -27.86
N PRO A 145 12.62 1.86 -27.89
CA PRO A 145 13.90 1.98 -28.62
C PRO A 145 15.10 1.44 -27.84
N GLU A 146 15.00 1.26 -26.54
CA GLU A 146 16.10 0.91 -25.64
C GLU A 146 15.92 -0.49 -25.06
N ASN A 147 17.02 -1.23 -24.93
CA ASN A 147 17.07 -2.46 -24.15
C ASN A 147 17.40 -2.16 -22.69
N ALA A 148 16.88 -2.96 -21.77
CA ALA A 148 17.28 -2.92 -20.36
C ALA A 148 18.73 -3.42 -20.20
N LEU A 149 19.48 -2.82 -19.27
CA LEU A 149 20.74 -3.41 -18.79
C LEU A 149 20.44 -4.61 -17.90
N PRO A 150 21.24 -5.69 -17.94
CA PRO A 150 21.08 -6.81 -17.01
C PRO A 150 21.27 -6.39 -15.55
N GLY A 151 20.40 -6.89 -14.66
CA GLY A 151 20.44 -6.63 -13.22
C GLY A 151 19.38 -7.43 -12.47
N GLY A 152 19.21 -7.20 -11.18
CA GLY A 152 18.29 -7.93 -10.30
C GLY A 152 16.94 -7.23 -10.05
N LEU A 153 16.63 -6.13 -10.74
CA LEU A 153 15.35 -5.43 -10.54
C LEU A 153 14.27 -5.99 -11.47
N SER A 154 13.13 -6.43 -10.92
CA SER A 154 11.94 -6.76 -11.70
C SER A 154 10.95 -5.60 -11.65
N PHE A 155 10.62 -5.04 -12.82
CA PHE A 155 9.87 -3.78 -12.96
C PHE A 155 8.54 -3.96 -13.66
N MET A 156 7.46 -3.57 -13.01
CA MET A 156 6.14 -3.46 -13.61
C MET A 156 5.64 -2.02 -13.67
N SER A 157 4.92 -1.69 -14.74
CA SER A 157 4.34 -0.36 -14.92
C SER A 157 3.02 -0.41 -15.65
N GLN A 158 2.03 0.31 -15.13
CA GLN A 158 0.74 0.52 -15.82
C GLN A 158 0.84 1.57 -16.93
N SER A 159 1.95 2.31 -17.00
CA SER A 159 2.22 3.30 -18.04
C SER A 159 3.35 2.86 -18.99
N GLY A 160 3.01 2.50 -20.24
CA GLY A 160 4.00 2.13 -21.24
C GLY A 160 4.97 3.26 -21.59
N ALA A 161 4.51 4.51 -21.65
CA ALA A 161 5.37 5.68 -21.88
C ALA A 161 6.34 5.90 -20.71
N PHE A 162 5.94 5.58 -19.49
CA PHE A 162 6.81 5.65 -18.32
C PHE A 162 7.93 4.61 -18.38
N VAL A 163 7.62 3.38 -18.82
CA VAL A 163 8.65 2.33 -19.03
C VAL A 163 9.77 2.84 -19.95
N THR A 164 9.43 3.44 -21.10
CA THR A 164 10.46 3.92 -22.03
C THR A 164 11.31 5.04 -21.44
N ALA A 165 10.72 5.95 -20.67
CA ALA A 165 11.45 7.02 -20.00
C ALA A 165 12.35 6.48 -18.87
N VAL A 166 11.89 5.48 -18.13
CA VAL A 166 12.65 4.81 -17.07
C VAL A 166 13.86 4.08 -17.66
N LEU A 167 13.69 3.33 -18.75
CA LEU A 167 14.79 2.59 -19.37
C LEU A 167 15.89 3.52 -19.88
N ASP A 168 15.54 4.62 -20.57
CA ASP A 168 16.51 5.62 -21.04
C ASP A 168 17.30 6.22 -19.86
N TRP A 169 16.60 6.61 -18.80
CA TRP A 169 17.22 7.17 -17.60
C TRP A 169 18.05 6.12 -16.80
N ALA A 170 17.57 4.90 -16.66
CA ALA A 170 18.23 3.82 -15.93
C ALA A 170 19.53 3.40 -16.64
N ASN A 171 19.52 3.31 -17.98
CA ASN A 171 20.70 3.02 -18.79
C ASN A 171 21.79 4.08 -18.58
N ASP A 172 21.43 5.37 -18.55
CA ASP A 172 22.37 6.47 -18.26
C ASP A 172 22.96 6.41 -16.82
N ASN A 173 22.22 5.82 -15.88
CA ASN A 173 22.63 5.69 -14.48
C ASN A 173 23.23 4.30 -14.15
N GLY A 174 23.30 3.38 -15.11
CA GLY A 174 23.87 2.04 -14.92
C GLY A 174 22.99 1.12 -14.07
N ILE A 175 21.66 1.36 -14.04
CA ILE A 175 20.69 0.53 -13.30
C ILE A 175 20.21 -0.59 -14.21
N GLY A 176 20.35 -1.83 -13.75
CA GLY A 176 19.97 -3.02 -14.50
C GLY A 176 18.66 -3.63 -14.04
N PHE A 177 17.96 -4.28 -14.97
CA PHE A 177 16.72 -5.01 -14.71
C PHE A 177 16.89 -6.48 -15.09
N LYS A 178 16.15 -7.32 -14.38
CA LYS A 178 15.95 -8.72 -14.80
C LYS A 178 14.79 -8.78 -15.79
N ASP A 179 13.61 -8.40 -15.35
CA ASP A 179 12.39 -8.37 -16.15
C ASP A 179 11.74 -6.99 -16.15
N VAL A 180 11.07 -6.65 -17.23
CA VAL A 180 10.29 -5.42 -17.37
C VAL A 180 8.94 -5.74 -18.00
N VAL A 181 7.84 -5.34 -17.34
CA VAL A 181 6.49 -5.57 -17.80
C VAL A 181 5.72 -4.26 -17.90
N SER A 182 5.15 -3.98 -19.06
CA SER A 182 4.10 -2.97 -19.21
C SER A 182 2.75 -3.65 -19.08
N LEU A 183 2.05 -3.43 -17.96
CA LEU A 183 0.79 -4.10 -17.65
C LEU A 183 -0.35 -3.74 -18.61
N GLY A 184 -0.38 -2.50 -19.11
CA GLY A 184 -1.48 -2.00 -19.94
C GLY A 184 -2.80 -1.93 -19.17
N ASN A 185 -3.89 -2.42 -19.79
CA ASN A 185 -5.23 -2.40 -19.17
C ASN A 185 -5.47 -3.54 -18.16
N LYS A 186 -4.57 -4.51 -18.04
CA LYS A 186 -4.67 -5.63 -17.09
C LYS A 186 -5.96 -6.48 -17.24
N ALA A 187 -6.27 -6.86 -18.47
CA ALA A 187 -7.53 -7.60 -18.72
C ALA A 187 -7.52 -9.03 -18.16
N VAL A 188 -6.34 -9.61 -17.88
CA VAL A 188 -6.14 -10.95 -17.31
C VAL A 188 -5.03 -10.93 -16.27
N LEU A 189 -3.75 -10.80 -16.66
CA LEU A 189 -2.64 -10.70 -15.72
C LEU A 189 -2.53 -9.27 -15.20
N ASP A 190 -2.42 -9.14 -13.88
CA ASP A 190 -2.29 -7.87 -13.18
C ASP A 190 -1.02 -7.81 -12.32
N GLU A 191 -0.90 -6.83 -11.46
CA GLU A 191 0.23 -6.62 -10.56
C GLU A 191 0.43 -7.77 -9.58
N THR A 192 -0.65 -8.43 -9.14
CA THR A 192 -0.62 -9.53 -8.17
C THR A 192 0.07 -10.76 -8.74
N ASP A 193 -0.26 -11.13 -9.99
CA ASP A 193 0.38 -12.25 -10.70
C ASP A 193 1.89 -12.09 -10.85
N PHE A 194 2.35 -10.84 -11.10
CA PHE A 194 3.78 -10.57 -11.26
C PHE A 194 4.51 -10.50 -9.93
N VAL A 195 3.87 -10.00 -8.86
CA VAL A 195 4.42 -10.05 -7.50
C VAL A 195 4.61 -11.50 -7.04
N ASP A 196 3.60 -12.35 -7.25
CA ASP A 196 3.68 -13.79 -6.95
C ASP A 196 4.83 -14.47 -7.73
N HIS A 197 4.87 -14.25 -9.04
CA HIS A 197 5.88 -14.85 -9.90
C HIS A 197 7.32 -14.45 -9.53
N TRP A 198 7.56 -13.15 -9.30
CA TRP A 198 8.89 -12.64 -8.97
C TRP A 198 9.29 -12.89 -7.52
N GLY A 199 8.32 -13.10 -6.63
CA GLY A 199 8.57 -13.49 -5.25
C GLY A 199 9.21 -14.89 -5.13
N ASP A 200 8.85 -15.81 -6.03
CA ASP A 200 9.41 -17.16 -6.11
C ASP A 200 10.73 -17.24 -6.89
N ASP A 201 11.24 -16.13 -7.40
CA ASP A 201 12.36 -16.07 -8.32
C ASP A 201 13.67 -15.62 -7.65
N GLU A 202 14.62 -16.55 -7.49
CA GLU A 202 15.92 -16.30 -6.85
C GLU A 202 16.83 -15.27 -7.56
N GLU A 203 16.49 -14.87 -8.81
CA GLU A 203 17.25 -13.87 -9.57
C GLU A 203 16.63 -12.45 -9.47
N THR A 204 15.49 -12.32 -8.80
CA THR A 204 14.86 -11.03 -8.50
C THR A 204 15.29 -10.53 -7.13
N ASP A 205 16.13 -9.49 -7.08
CA ASP A 205 16.58 -8.86 -5.85
C ASP A 205 15.53 -7.92 -5.25
N VAL A 206 14.83 -7.16 -6.11
CA VAL A 206 13.80 -6.16 -5.71
C VAL A 206 12.70 -6.08 -6.77
N ILE A 207 11.46 -6.09 -6.34
CA ILE A 207 10.30 -5.82 -7.19
C ILE A 207 9.97 -4.32 -7.11
N ILE A 208 9.88 -3.65 -8.27
CA ILE A 208 9.48 -2.24 -8.32
C ILE A 208 8.24 -2.02 -9.19
N GLY A 209 7.34 -1.16 -8.73
CA GLY A 209 6.06 -0.90 -9.38
C GLY A 209 5.72 0.58 -9.59
N TYR A 210 5.21 0.91 -10.77
CA TYR A 210 4.48 2.14 -11.01
C TYR A 210 3.00 1.84 -11.19
N LEU A 211 2.18 2.19 -10.18
CA LEU A 211 0.80 1.80 -10.06
C LEU A 211 -0.15 3.01 -10.21
N GLU A 212 -1.15 2.88 -11.06
CA GLU A 212 -2.26 3.82 -11.22
C GLU A 212 -3.52 3.33 -10.47
N GLY A 213 -3.70 2.01 -10.38
CA GLY A 213 -4.78 1.32 -9.69
C GLY A 213 -4.41 -0.13 -9.41
N ILE A 214 -5.01 -0.74 -8.39
CA ILE A 214 -4.95 -2.18 -8.08
C ILE A 214 -6.34 -2.76 -8.36
N GLU A 215 -6.42 -3.92 -9.02
CA GLU A 215 -7.72 -4.51 -9.38
C GLU A 215 -8.42 -5.14 -8.18
N ASP A 216 -7.74 -6.05 -7.48
CA ASP A 216 -8.19 -6.63 -6.21
C ASP A 216 -7.16 -6.32 -5.12
N GLY A 217 -7.45 -5.26 -4.33
CA GLY A 217 -6.55 -4.82 -3.28
C GLY A 217 -6.37 -5.83 -2.16
N ARG A 218 -7.33 -6.72 -1.95
CA ARG A 218 -7.24 -7.74 -0.91
C ARG A 218 -6.32 -8.89 -1.34
N GLU A 219 -6.52 -9.42 -2.55
CA GLU A 219 -5.66 -10.45 -3.12
C GLU A 219 -4.20 -9.94 -3.21
N PHE A 220 -4.03 -8.68 -3.64
CA PHE A 220 -2.73 -8.04 -3.67
C PHE A 220 -2.06 -7.98 -2.28
N ILE A 221 -2.81 -7.60 -1.22
CA ILE A 221 -2.27 -7.56 0.14
C ILE A 221 -1.83 -8.95 0.59
N GLU A 222 -2.64 -9.98 0.37
CA GLU A 222 -2.35 -11.36 0.76
C GLU A 222 -1.07 -11.87 0.06
N THR A 223 -0.98 -11.72 -1.26
CA THR A 223 0.18 -12.14 -2.07
C THR A 223 1.44 -11.34 -1.73
N ALA A 224 1.34 -10.02 -1.66
CA ALA A 224 2.49 -9.17 -1.39
C ALA A 224 3.04 -9.36 0.04
N ARG A 225 2.21 -9.71 1.03
CA ARG A 225 2.66 -10.11 2.38
C ARG A 225 3.59 -11.32 2.35
N GLU A 226 3.26 -12.34 1.57
CA GLU A 226 4.09 -13.53 1.44
C GLU A 226 5.42 -13.17 0.75
N THR A 227 5.33 -12.48 -0.38
CA THR A 227 6.49 -12.07 -1.17
C THR A 227 7.44 -11.14 -0.39
N SER A 228 6.91 -10.14 0.32
CA SER A 228 7.71 -9.12 1.01
C SER A 228 8.54 -9.67 2.18
N GLN A 229 8.26 -10.88 2.66
CA GLN A 229 9.09 -11.54 3.66
C GLN A 229 10.48 -11.92 3.14
N ASP A 230 10.62 -12.18 1.85
CA ASP A 230 11.87 -12.61 1.23
C ASP A 230 12.38 -11.63 0.18
N THR A 231 11.49 -11.08 -0.65
CA THR A 231 11.82 -10.15 -1.74
C THR A 231 11.19 -8.77 -1.48
N PRO A 232 11.98 -7.70 -1.33
CA PRO A 232 11.44 -6.36 -1.09
C PRO A 232 10.63 -5.84 -2.29
N ILE A 233 9.52 -5.18 -1.97
CA ILE A 233 8.63 -4.56 -2.97
C ILE A 233 8.59 -3.05 -2.71
N VAL A 234 8.88 -2.25 -3.74
CA VAL A 234 8.81 -0.79 -3.69
C VAL A 234 7.86 -0.28 -4.78
N ALA A 235 6.91 0.57 -4.42
CA ALA A 235 5.94 1.06 -5.39
C ALA A 235 5.70 2.58 -5.31
N VAL A 236 5.57 3.21 -6.48
CA VAL A 236 5.03 4.56 -6.63
C VAL A 236 3.56 4.47 -7.03
N LYS A 237 2.68 5.07 -6.22
CA LYS A 237 1.27 5.23 -6.54
C LYS A 237 1.00 6.61 -7.15
N SER A 238 0.53 6.64 -8.39
CA SER A 238 0.10 7.89 -9.03
C SER A 238 -1.37 8.22 -8.69
N GLY A 239 -1.77 9.48 -8.86
CA GLY A 239 -3.16 9.89 -8.63
C GLY A 239 -3.53 10.08 -7.15
N ARG A 240 -2.60 10.48 -6.27
CA ARG A 240 -2.80 10.67 -4.83
C ARG A 240 -3.76 11.81 -4.47
N THR A 241 -3.73 12.89 -5.23
CA THR A 241 -4.62 14.04 -5.00
C THR A 241 -5.95 13.85 -5.76
N SER A 242 -7.01 14.52 -5.33
CA SER A 242 -8.30 14.49 -6.04
C SER A 242 -8.19 14.89 -7.52
N ALA A 243 -7.31 15.83 -7.84
CA ALA A 243 -7.03 16.19 -9.24
C ALA A 243 -6.26 15.10 -9.99
N GLY A 244 -5.29 14.47 -9.31
CA GLY A 244 -4.52 13.35 -9.85
C GLY A 244 -5.40 12.10 -10.04
N ALA A 245 -6.27 11.78 -9.08
CA ALA A 245 -7.23 10.68 -9.18
C ALA A 245 -8.20 10.85 -10.35
N GLN A 246 -8.69 12.08 -10.57
CA GLN A 246 -9.53 12.39 -11.72
C GLN A 246 -8.77 12.25 -13.05
N ALA A 247 -7.49 12.60 -13.10
CA ALA A 247 -6.67 12.42 -14.26
C ALA A 247 -6.41 10.93 -14.54
N ALA A 248 -6.07 10.14 -13.52
CA ALA A 248 -5.86 8.70 -13.62
C ALA A 248 -7.13 7.99 -14.09
N SER A 249 -8.29 8.23 -13.45
CA SER A 249 -9.58 7.64 -13.85
C SER A 249 -9.98 8.01 -15.28
N SER A 250 -9.65 9.21 -15.75
CA SER A 250 -9.90 9.62 -17.13
C SER A 250 -9.00 8.90 -18.14
N HIS A 251 -7.82 8.42 -17.70
CA HIS A 251 -6.84 7.73 -18.52
C HIS A 251 -7.10 6.21 -18.57
N THR A 252 -7.42 5.61 -17.42
CA THR A 252 -7.59 4.16 -17.28
C THR A 252 -9.05 3.70 -17.46
N GLY A 253 -10.03 4.60 -17.26
CA GLY A 253 -11.46 4.28 -17.29
C GLY A 253 -11.97 3.61 -16.01
N THR A 254 -11.11 3.40 -14.99
CA THR A 254 -11.46 2.79 -13.70
C THR A 254 -11.70 3.83 -12.61
N LEU A 255 -12.51 3.50 -11.60
CA LEU A 255 -12.68 4.30 -10.39
C LEU A 255 -11.40 4.21 -9.56
N ALA A 256 -10.77 5.35 -9.27
CA ALA A 256 -9.61 5.38 -8.37
C ALA A 256 -10.08 5.20 -6.92
N GLY A 257 -9.41 4.31 -6.18
CA GLY A 257 -9.52 4.21 -4.74
C GLY A 257 -8.98 5.45 -4.01
N SER A 258 -9.27 5.56 -2.72
CA SER A 258 -8.76 6.67 -1.91
C SER A 258 -7.27 6.51 -1.63
N ASP A 259 -6.52 7.61 -1.54
CA ASP A 259 -5.09 7.56 -1.21
C ASP A 259 -4.83 6.91 0.16
N LYS A 260 -5.77 7.08 1.12
CA LYS A 260 -5.74 6.43 2.43
C LYS A 260 -5.89 4.91 2.36
N ALA A 261 -6.69 4.39 1.42
CA ALA A 261 -6.81 2.96 1.19
C ALA A 261 -5.51 2.38 0.63
N TYR A 262 -4.86 3.10 -0.30
CA TYR A 262 -3.54 2.72 -0.79
C TYR A 262 -2.46 2.77 0.27
N GLU A 263 -2.43 3.82 1.11
CA GLU A 263 -1.49 3.94 2.23
C GLU A 263 -1.62 2.74 3.16
N ALA A 264 -2.85 2.44 3.60
CA ALA A 264 -3.13 1.30 4.48
C ALA A 264 -2.84 -0.05 3.79
N GLY A 265 -3.31 -0.24 2.54
CA GLY A 265 -3.15 -1.50 1.83
C GLY A 265 -1.69 -1.82 1.50
N LEU A 266 -0.90 -0.85 1.06
CA LEU A 266 0.53 -1.04 0.78
C LEU A 266 1.33 -1.32 2.06
N ASP A 267 1.04 -0.59 3.17
CA ASP A 267 1.68 -0.87 4.47
C ASP A 267 1.34 -2.28 4.98
N GLN A 268 0.05 -2.68 4.95
CA GLN A 268 -0.36 -4.02 5.33
C GLN A 268 0.25 -5.12 4.43
N ALA A 269 0.49 -4.81 3.16
CA ALA A 269 1.14 -5.69 2.20
C ALA A 269 2.66 -5.80 2.40
N GLY A 270 3.26 -4.99 3.27
CA GLY A 270 4.72 -4.90 3.39
C GLY A 270 5.39 -4.26 2.18
N VAL A 271 4.67 -3.42 1.43
CA VAL A 271 5.18 -2.71 0.26
C VAL A 271 5.68 -1.33 0.66
N ILE A 272 6.92 -1.02 0.37
CA ILE A 272 7.52 0.29 0.62
C ILE A 272 6.97 1.28 -0.41
N ARG A 273 6.26 2.30 0.07
CA ARG A 273 5.71 3.34 -0.78
C ARG A 273 6.72 4.45 -1.02
N ALA A 274 7.10 4.66 -2.28
CA ALA A 274 7.91 5.79 -2.71
C ALA A 274 7.01 6.94 -3.22
N GLU A 275 7.39 8.18 -2.90
CA GLU A 275 6.63 9.38 -3.26
C GLU A 275 7.04 9.95 -4.63
N SER A 276 8.21 9.55 -5.12
CA SER A 276 8.79 10.01 -6.39
C SER A 276 9.55 8.89 -7.10
N VAL A 277 9.86 9.13 -8.38
CA VAL A 277 10.68 8.20 -9.18
C VAL A 277 12.10 8.10 -8.64
N ASP A 278 12.66 9.21 -8.17
CA ASP A 278 13.99 9.21 -7.56
C ASP A 278 14.03 8.34 -6.31
N GLU A 279 13.04 8.45 -5.42
CA GLU A 279 12.91 7.60 -4.23
C GLU A 279 12.71 6.12 -4.58
N LEU A 280 11.87 5.81 -5.60
CA LEU A 280 11.67 4.44 -6.07
C LEU A 280 13.01 3.76 -6.41
N PHE A 281 13.85 4.44 -7.17
CA PHE A 281 15.14 3.88 -7.61
C PHE A 281 16.23 3.96 -6.54
N ASP A 282 16.19 4.96 -5.66
CA ASP A 282 17.09 5.02 -4.50
C ASP A 282 16.81 3.85 -3.55
N ALA A 283 15.53 3.61 -3.24
CA ALA A 283 15.10 2.46 -2.43
C ALA A 283 15.47 1.11 -3.10
N ALA A 284 15.13 0.95 -4.37
CA ALA A 284 15.48 -0.28 -5.10
C ALA A 284 16.99 -0.52 -5.17
N GLY A 285 17.77 0.54 -5.37
CA GLY A 285 19.23 0.45 -5.45
C GLY A 285 19.87 0.01 -4.14
N ILE A 286 19.41 0.54 -3.00
CA ILE A 286 19.99 0.18 -1.71
C ILE A 286 19.50 -1.20 -1.24
N LEU A 287 18.22 -1.54 -1.43
CA LEU A 287 17.65 -2.83 -1.07
C LEU A 287 18.28 -4.00 -1.83
N GLY A 288 18.58 -3.80 -3.11
CA GLY A 288 19.23 -4.83 -3.95
C GLY A 288 20.74 -4.92 -3.77
N SER A 289 21.38 -4.07 -2.94
CA SER A 289 22.83 -4.01 -2.89
C SER A 289 23.47 -3.96 -1.50
N GLN A 290 22.72 -3.60 -0.46
CA GLN A 290 23.25 -3.43 0.88
C GLN A 290 22.59 -4.41 1.87
N PRO A 291 23.32 -4.87 2.90
CA PRO A 291 22.72 -5.68 3.97
C PRO A 291 21.73 -4.85 4.79
N LEU A 292 20.83 -5.55 5.52
CA LEU A 292 19.91 -4.88 6.46
C LEU A 292 20.65 -4.48 7.74
N PRO A 293 20.32 -3.31 8.33
CA PRO A 293 20.93 -2.87 9.57
C PRO A 293 20.38 -3.65 10.78
N ASP A 294 21.23 -3.92 11.76
CA ASP A 294 20.80 -4.57 13.01
C ASP A 294 20.01 -3.62 13.94
N THR A 295 20.22 -2.31 13.82
CA THR A 295 19.59 -1.25 14.64
C THR A 295 19.27 -0.02 13.79
N ASP A 296 18.42 0.89 14.29
CA ASP A 296 18.07 2.17 13.63
C ASP A 296 19.15 3.24 13.76
N SER A 297 20.30 2.89 14.32
CA SER A 297 21.35 3.85 14.67
C SER A 297 22.33 4.09 13.52
N VAL A 298 22.46 5.35 13.10
CA VAL A 298 23.34 5.78 12.00
C VAL A 298 24.56 6.50 12.52
N ALA A 299 25.74 6.12 12.01
CA ALA A 299 26.97 6.87 12.19
C ALA A 299 27.29 7.71 10.95
N ILE A 300 27.77 8.93 11.15
CA ILE A 300 28.14 9.84 10.06
C ILE A 300 29.62 10.17 10.19
N VAL A 301 30.41 9.92 9.14
CA VAL A 301 31.82 10.31 9.02
C VAL A 301 31.94 11.39 7.94
N THR A 302 32.42 12.57 8.30
CA THR A 302 32.46 13.74 7.40
C THR A 302 33.70 14.59 7.55
N ASN A 303 34.11 15.30 6.49
CA ASN A 303 35.12 16.38 6.57
C ASN A 303 34.49 17.77 6.53
N ALA A 304 33.16 17.86 6.66
CA ALA A 304 32.42 19.12 6.48
C ALA A 304 31.27 19.23 7.49
N GLY A 305 31.44 20.09 8.52
CA GLY A 305 30.45 20.23 9.59
C GLY A 305 29.04 20.65 9.12
N GLY A 306 28.95 21.56 8.13
CA GLY A 306 27.63 22.01 7.63
C GLY A 306 26.78 20.88 7.03
N PRO A 307 27.28 20.15 6.03
CA PRO A 307 26.61 18.95 5.51
C PRO A 307 26.37 17.86 6.56
N GLY A 308 27.30 17.68 7.53
CA GLY A 308 27.10 16.77 8.66
C GLY A 308 25.87 17.12 9.51
N VAL A 309 25.63 18.42 9.76
CA VAL A 309 24.39 18.87 10.44
C VAL A 309 23.15 18.58 9.61
N MET A 310 23.19 18.81 8.29
CA MET A 310 22.07 18.47 7.42
C MET A 310 21.74 16.96 7.46
N ALA A 311 22.76 16.12 7.45
CA ALA A 311 22.57 14.68 7.60
C ALA A 311 21.98 14.30 8.97
N THR A 312 22.40 14.99 10.04
CA THR A 312 21.84 14.77 11.39
C THR A 312 20.37 15.17 11.47
N ASP A 313 19.97 16.30 10.82
CA ASP A 313 18.57 16.70 10.75
C ASP A 313 17.75 15.63 9.99
N ALA A 314 18.29 15.12 8.88
CA ALA A 314 17.65 14.08 8.09
C ALA A 314 17.48 12.74 8.86
N VAL A 315 18.44 12.38 9.73
CA VAL A 315 18.31 11.20 10.61
C VAL A 315 17.09 11.34 11.52
N GLY A 316 16.88 12.54 12.11
CA GLY A 316 15.72 12.79 12.97
C GLY A 316 14.37 12.85 12.20
N ASP A 317 14.40 13.28 10.94
CA ASP A 317 13.20 13.36 10.08
C ASP A 317 12.82 11.96 9.53
N ALA A 318 13.76 11.02 9.46
CA ALA A 318 13.58 9.67 8.91
C ALA A 318 13.34 8.58 9.97
N ASP A 319 12.97 8.97 11.20
CA ASP A 319 12.76 8.08 12.36
C ASP A 319 13.94 7.14 12.66
N LEU A 320 15.16 7.60 12.32
CA LEU A 320 16.41 6.94 12.68
C LEU A 320 17.06 7.62 13.87
N ASP A 321 17.99 6.95 14.54
CA ASP A 321 18.74 7.46 15.68
C ASP A 321 20.20 7.77 15.33
N MET A 322 20.75 8.82 15.91
CA MET A 322 22.19 9.05 15.87
C MET A 322 22.91 8.04 16.78
N ALA A 323 23.78 7.20 16.22
CA ALA A 323 24.53 6.21 16.97
C ALA A 323 25.32 6.85 18.13
N SER A 324 25.21 6.28 19.32
CA SER A 324 25.98 6.64 20.52
C SER A 324 27.14 5.68 20.69
N PHE A 325 28.35 6.13 20.39
CA PHE A 325 29.53 5.29 20.44
C PHE A 325 29.87 4.77 21.84
N THR A 326 30.39 3.57 21.88
CA THR A 326 30.98 2.99 23.09
C THR A 326 32.22 3.80 23.55
N SER A 327 32.65 3.61 24.80
CA SER A 327 33.88 4.24 25.28
C SER A 327 35.13 3.73 24.53
N GLU A 328 35.12 2.47 24.09
CA GLU A 328 36.22 1.88 23.32
C GLU A 328 36.38 2.56 21.97
N THR A 329 35.29 2.75 21.23
CA THR A 329 35.23 3.46 19.94
C THR A 329 35.64 4.93 20.12
N SER A 330 35.11 5.60 21.17
CA SER A 330 35.47 7.00 21.46
C SER A 330 36.96 7.16 21.79
N ASP A 331 37.55 6.25 22.57
CA ASP A 331 38.97 6.25 22.90
C ASP A 331 39.83 5.96 21.66
N ALA A 332 39.43 5.02 20.80
CA ALA A 332 40.11 4.70 19.54
C ALA A 332 40.08 5.90 18.56
N LEU A 333 38.93 6.55 18.39
CA LEU A 333 38.83 7.79 17.60
C LEU A 333 39.69 8.91 18.16
N ALA A 334 39.75 9.08 19.50
CA ALA A 334 40.60 10.11 20.15
C ALA A 334 42.08 9.82 19.96
N GLU A 335 42.51 8.55 19.87
CA GLU A 335 43.91 8.18 19.63
C GLU A 335 44.28 8.37 18.14
N SER A 336 43.35 8.17 17.24
CA SER A 336 43.57 8.13 15.79
C SER A 336 43.37 9.49 15.12
N MET A 337 42.50 10.34 15.66
CA MET A 337 42.14 11.64 15.07
C MET A 337 42.94 12.80 15.68
N PRO A 338 43.14 13.91 14.93
CA PRO A 338 43.75 15.10 15.47
C PRO A 338 42.87 15.76 16.55
N ASP A 339 43.51 16.50 17.49
CA ASP A 339 42.83 17.16 18.62
C ASP A 339 41.66 18.09 18.20
N GLU A 340 41.69 18.60 16.98
CA GLU A 340 40.69 19.49 16.42
C GLU A 340 39.47 18.74 15.82
N ALA A 341 39.55 17.42 15.59
CA ALA A 341 38.48 16.61 15.07
C ALA A 341 37.34 16.43 16.09
N ASN A 342 36.12 16.33 15.62
CA ASN A 342 35.01 15.88 16.44
C ASN A 342 34.94 14.34 16.39
N ILE A 343 35.17 13.72 17.55
CA ILE A 343 35.11 12.25 17.72
C ILE A 343 33.74 11.75 18.17
N HIS A 344 32.74 12.61 18.28
CA HIS A 344 31.37 12.25 18.54
C HIS A 344 30.60 12.19 17.21
N ASN A 345 29.47 11.53 17.20
CA ASN A 345 28.62 11.45 16.00
C ASN A 345 27.89 12.79 15.74
N PRO A 346 28.04 13.43 14.56
CA PRO A 346 28.91 13.09 13.42
C PRO A 346 30.41 13.17 13.74
N VAL A 347 31.16 12.16 13.26
CA VAL A 347 32.62 12.20 13.33
C VAL A 347 33.15 13.17 12.28
N ASP A 348 33.60 14.37 12.69
CA ASP A 348 34.16 15.37 11.78
C ASP A 348 35.68 15.23 11.72
N VAL A 349 36.19 14.60 10.66
CA VAL A 349 37.62 14.39 10.42
C VAL A 349 38.35 15.65 9.95
N ILE A 350 37.63 16.79 9.89
CA ILE A 350 38.03 18.12 9.48
C ILE A 350 38.50 18.27 8.02
N GLY A 351 38.48 19.53 7.51
CA GLY A 351 38.63 19.84 6.07
C GLY A 351 40.02 19.60 5.48
N ASP A 352 41.05 19.30 6.27
CA ASP A 352 42.39 18.91 5.82
C ASP A 352 42.63 17.39 5.80
N ALA A 353 41.54 16.60 6.09
CA ALA A 353 41.61 15.14 6.07
C ALA A 353 42.03 14.61 4.69
N ASP A 354 42.93 13.64 4.71
CA ASP A 354 43.25 12.77 3.58
C ASP A 354 42.38 11.49 3.61
N VAL A 355 42.54 10.64 2.64
CA VAL A 355 41.78 9.38 2.50
C VAL A 355 42.06 8.40 3.64
N ASP A 356 43.33 8.36 4.11
CA ASP A 356 43.70 7.44 5.19
C ASP A 356 42.97 7.80 6.50
N ARG A 357 42.77 9.09 6.78
CA ARG A 357 42.02 9.55 7.95
C ARG A 357 40.53 9.21 7.84
N PHE A 358 39.94 9.33 6.64
CA PHE A 358 38.55 8.87 6.40
C PHE A 358 38.41 7.38 6.61
N ARG A 359 39.32 6.58 6.02
CA ARG A 359 39.34 5.12 6.15
C ARG A 359 39.39 4.72 7.62
N GLU A 360 40.35 5.23 8.36
CA GLU A 360 40.54 4.89 9.76
C GLU A 360 39.35 5.31 10.64
N ALA A 361 38.74 6.48 10.40
CA ALA A 361 37.54 6.91 11.11
C ALA A 361 36.35 5.99 10.79
N LEU A 362 36.18 5.60 9.54
CA LEU A 362 35.10 4.69 9.11
C LEU A 362 35.29 3.30 9.72
N GLU A 363 36.45 2.70 9.60
CA GLU A 363 36.78 1.38 10.19
C GLU A 363 36.50 1.34 11.71
N ILE A 364 36.91 2.34 12.45
CA ILE A 364 36.66 2.44 13.89
C ILE A 364 35.15 2.59 14.16
N THR A 365 34.47 3.39 13.37
CA THR A 365 33.06 3.73 13.60
C THR A 365 32.13 2.53 13.33
N VAL A 366 32.33 1.84 12.21
CA VAL A 366 31.43 0.75 11.82
C VAL A 366 31.66 -0.57 12.59
N THR A 367 32.74 -0.63 13.40
CA THR A 367 32.97 -1.75 14.31
C THR A 367 32.30 -1.61 15.69
N ASP A 368 31.62 -0.49 15.93
CA ASP A 368 30.87 -0.29 17.18
C ASP A 368 29.52 -1.00 17.13
N ASP A 369 29.24 -1.85 18.13
CA ASP A 369 27.99 -2.63 18.23
C ASP A 369 26.72 -1.75 18.27
N ASN A 370 26.85 -0.44 18.54
CA ASN A 370 25.74 0.51 18.53
C ASN A 370 25.52 1.18 17.16
N VAL A 371 26.27 0.80 16.14
CA VAL A 371 26.16 1.35 14.77
C VAL A 371 25.48 0.35 13.86
N GLY A 372 24.24 0.66 13.47
CA GLY A 372 23.47 -0.15 12.51
C GLY A 372 23.80 0.18 11.07
N ALA A 373 24.13 1.43 10.76
CA ALA A 373 24.46 1.90 9.41
C ALA A 373 25.46 3.05 9.42
N ALA A 374 26.16 3.28 8.30
CA ALA A 374 27.11 4.37 8.17
C ALA A 374 26.86 5.25 6.92
N LEU A 375 26.99 6.57 7.11
CA LEU A 375 27.06 7.55 6.02
C LEU A 375 28.46 8.15 5.95
N VAL A 376 29.12 8.00 4.80
CA VAL A 376 30.37 8.71 4.50
C VAL A 376 30.06 9.96 3.68
N LEU A 377 30.28 11.14 4.26
CA LEU A 377 29.98 12.41 3.63
C LEU A 377 31.26 13.20 3.37
N ALA A 378 31.59 13.44 2.11
CA ALA A 378 32.81 14.13 1.72
C ALA A 378 32.55 15.36 0.85
N ALA A 379 33.00 16.52 1.35
CA ALA A 379 33.05 17.74 0.54
C ALA A 379 34.43 17.90 -0.12
N PRO A 380 34.51 18.54 -1.32
CA PRO A 380 35.77 18.70 -2.03
C PRO A 380 36.72 19.67 -1.31
N THR A 381 37.84 19.14 -0.90
CA THR A 381 38.95 19.91 -0.35
C THR A 381 40.23 19.76 -1.21
N ALA A 382 41.33 20.39 -0.82
CA ALA A 382 42.58 20.28 -1.55
C ALA A 382 43.31 18.95 -1.29
N THR A 383 42.96 18.26 -0.21
CA THR A 383 43.64 17.07 0.30
C THR A 383 42.92 15.77 -0.06
N ILE A 384 41.64 15.84 -0.46
CA ILE A 384 40.83 14.63 -0.77
C ILE A 384 40.94 14.25 -2.25
N ASP A 385 41.29 13.01 -2.50
CA ASP A 385 41.17 12.35 -3.77
C ASP A 385 39.93 11.45 -3.71
N PHE A 386 38.93 11.71 -4.56
CA PHE A 386 37.65 11.00 -4.52
C PHE A 386 37.72 9.58 -5.10
N ASP A 387 38.66 9.32 -6.03
CA ASP A 387 38.87 7.96 -6.56
C ASP A 387 39.48 7.07 -5.46
N GLU A 388 40.52 7.55 -4.76
CA GLU A 388 41.12 6.85 -3.63
C GLU A 388 40.11 6.72 -2.44
N LEU A 389 39.23 7.72 -2.23
CA LEU A 389 38.20 7.65 -1.20
C LEU A 389 37.13 6.60 -1.54
N ALA A 390 36.72 6.50 -2.80
CA ALA A 390 35.80 5.45 -3.24
C ALA A 390 36.38 4.05 -3.05
N ASP A 391 37.66 3.85 -3.35
CA ASP A 391 38.38 2.59 -3.05
C ASP A 391 38.38 2.31 -1.53
N ALA A 392 38.67 3.33 -0.70
CA ALA A 392 38.68 3.19 0.75
C ALA A 392 37.32 2.81 1.34
N ILE A 393 36.25 3.46 0.87
CA ILE A 393 34.87 3.14 1.29
C ILE A 393 34.51 1.72 0.88
N THR A 394 34.85 1.31 -0.36
CA THR A 394 34.60 -0.04 -0.86
C THR A 394 35.32 -1.09 -0.03
N ASP A 395 36.62 -0.90 0.25
CA ASP A 395 37.42 -1.84 1.05
C ASP A 395 36.82 -2.05 2.45
N VAL A 396 36.37 -0.96 3.10
CA VAL A 396 35.75 -1.04 4.43
C VAL A 396 34.38 -1.70 4.36
N SER A 397 33.55 -1.36 3.38
CA SER A 397 32.22 -1.96 3.19
C SER A 397 32.32 -3.47 2.89
N ASP A 398 33.31 -3.92 2.11
CA ASP A 398 33.52 -5.35 1.78
C ASP A 398 33.96 -6.18 3.02
N GLU A 399 34.51 -5.55 4.05
CA GLU A 399 34.96 -6.20 5.29
C GLU A 399 33.91 -6.20 6.42
N MET A 400 32.78 -5.51 6.21
CA MET A 400 31.76 -5.26 7.24
C MET A 400 30.39 -5.78 6.84
N ASP A 401 29.60 -6.17 7.84
CA ASP A 401 28.21 -6.60 7.65
C ASP A 401 27.20 -5.42 7.77
N ALA A 402 27.68 -4.20 8.08
CA ALA A 402 26.80 -3.02 8.22
C ALA A 402 26.63 -2.26 6.89
N PRO A 403 25.42 -1.77 6.56
CA PRO A 403 25.18 -1.01 5.35
C PRO A 403 25.91 0.34 5.37
N VAL A 404 26.49 0.69 4.22
CA VAL A 404 27.23 1.93 4.00
C VAL A 404 26.63 2.69 2.82
N ALA A 405 26.30 3.97 3.03
CA ALA A 405 25.96 4.90 1.98
C ALA A 405 27.01 6.01 1.86
N ALA A 406 27.20 6.56 0.67
CA ALA A 406 28.12 7.65 0.42
C ALA A 406 27.40 8.91 -0.03
N CYS A 407 27.88 10.07 0.42
CA CYS A 407 27.45 11.37 -0.06
C CYS A 407 28.69 12.16 -0.52
N LEU A 408 28.99 12.10 -1.83
CA LEU A 408 30.12 12.79 -2.42
C LEU A 408 29.66 14.14 -3.00
N MET A 409 29.88 15.21 -2.26
CA MET A 409 29.47 16.57 -2.64
C MET A 409 30.46 17.19 -3.62
N GLY A 410 30.21 16.99 -4.92
CA GLY A 410 31.10 17.53 -5.95
C GLY A 410 30.40 17.61 -7.32
N GLY A 411 31.10 18.12 -8.29
CA GLY A 411 30.65 18.12 -9.69
C GLY A 411 31.35 17.02 -10.50
N ASP A 412 32.06 17.40 -11.57
CA ASP A 412 32.76 16.45 -12.45
C ASP A 412 33.77 15.52 -11.73
N ARG A 413 34.32 15.99 -10.61
CA ARG A 413 35.30 15.22 -9.80
C ARG A 413 34.72 13.99 -9.12
N THR A 414 33.42 13.95 -8.89
CA THR A 414 32.73 12.86 -8.17
C THR A 414 31.98 11.92 -9.08
N ARG A 415 31.99 12.16 -10.40
CA ARG A 415 31.24 11.35 -11.38
C ARG A 415 31.78 9.93 -11.50
N GLU A 416 33.10 9.79 -11.75
CA GLU A 416 33.75 8.47 -11.84
C GLU A 416 33.73 7.74 -10.47
N PRO A 417 34.12 8.38 -9.35
CA PRO A 417 33.99 7.78 -8.01
C PRO A 417 32.57 7.31 -7.66
N LYS A 418 31.53 8.09 -8.01
CA LYS A 418 30.15 7.69 -7.82
C LYS A 418 29.81 6.41 -8.60
N GLN A 419 30.19 6.35 -9.88
CA GLN A 419 29.96 5.16 -10.70
C GLN A 419 30.74 3.94 -10.16
N GLN A 420 31.95 4.16 -9.64
CA GLN A 420 32.76 3.11 -9.04
C GLN A 420 32.08 2.53 -7.78
N LEU A 421 31.59 3.39 -6.87
CA LEU A 421 30.85 2.96 -5.69
C LEU A 421 29.57 2.21 -6.07
N GLN A 422 28.79 2.75 -6.98
CA GLN A 422 27.54 2.12 -7.44
C GLN A 422 27.78 0.74 -8.09
N ALA A 423 28.85 0.59 -8.87
CA ALA A 423 29.24 -0.71 -9.45
C ALA A 423 29.67 -1.75 -8.39
N ARG A 424 29.92 -1.32 -7.16
CA ARG A 424 30.21 -2.17 -5.99
C ARG A 424 29.03 -2.28 -5.02
N GLY A 425 27.84 -1.84 -5.45
CA GLY A 425 26.65 -1.88 -4.62
C GLY A 425 26.57 -0.83 -3.51
N ILE A 426 27.47 0.18 -3.50
CA ILE A 426 27.43 1.25 -2.50
C ILE A 426 26.69 2.45 -3.09
N PRO A 427 25.48 2.79 -2.60
CA PRO A 427 24.71 3.90 -3.11
C PRO A 427 25.44 5.23 -2.80
N CYS A 428 25.46 6.12 -3.80
CA CYS A 428 26.18 7.38 -3.69
C CYS A 428 25.34 8.55 -4.18
N TYR A 429 25.14 9.52 -3.29
CA TYR A 429 24.28 10.68 -3.47
C TYR A 429 25.07 12.00 -3.47
N PHE A 430 24.40 13.07 -3.87
CA PHE A 430 24.89 14.44 -3.65
C PHE A 430 24.23 15.06 -2.41
N ASP A 431 22.97 14.70 -2.14
CA ASP A 431 22.17 15.22 -1.03
C ASP A 431 22.24 14.28 0.18
N PRO A 432 22.66 14.78 1.36
CA PRO A 432 22.70 13.98 2.59
C PRO A 432 21.33 13.41 2.98
N ALA A 433 20.23 14.14 2.76
CA ALA A 433 18.89 13.66 3.10
C ALA A 433 18.54 12.39 2.31
N ARG A 434 18.74 12.39 0.99
CA ARG A 434 18.52 11.19 0.16
C ARG A 434 19.36 9.99 0.60
N ALA A 435 20.57 10.22 1.07
CA ALA A 435 21.43 9.15 1.58
C ALA A 435 20.86 8.54 2.87
N ILE A 436 20.33 9.39 3.76
CA ILE A 436 19.70 8.95 5.01
C ILE A 436 18.37 8.26 4.73
N ASP A 437 17.51 8.80 3.85
CA ASP A 437 16.25 8.20 3.45
C ASP A 437 16.44 6.79 2.87
N SER A 438 17.53 6.60 2.10
CA SER A 438 17.87 5.27 1.58
C SER A 438 18.31 4.31 2.71
N LEU A 439 19.05 4.75 3.71
CA LEU A 439 19.39 3.93 4.88
C LEU A 439 18.13 3.62 5.72
N ALA A 440 17.19 4.56 5.85
CA ALA A 440 15.91 4.34 6.50
C ALA A 440 15.06 3.28 5.78
N THR A 441 15.14 3.23 4.45
CA THR A 441 14.47 2.18 3.64
C THR A 441 14.92 0.78 4.05
N LEU A 442 16.21 0.56 4.36
CA LEU A 442 16.71 -0.72 4.85
C LEU A 442 16.14 -1.07 6.24
N ALA A 443 16.05 -0.10 7.14
CA ALA A 443 15.45 -0.29 8.46
C ALA A 443 13.95 -0.64 8.33
N THR A 444 13.23 0.08 7.48
CA THR A 444 11.82 -0.23 7.16
C THR A 444 11.66 -1.66 6.64
N TYR A 445 12.51 -2.08 5.72
CA TYR A 445 12.42 -3.45 5.19
C TYR A 445 12.81 -4.51 6.21
N ARG A 446 13.80 -4.26 7.08
CA ARG A 446 14.10 -5.13 8.22
C ARG A 446 12.86 -5.34 9.10
N ASP A 447 12.12 -4.27 9.37
CA ASP A 447 10.92 -4.33 10.20
C ASP A 447 9.78 -5.07 9.49
N ILE A 448 9.63 -4.91 8.16
CA ILE A 448 8.71 -5.70 7.34
C ILE A 448 9.04 -7.20 7.43
N LYS A 449 10.31 -7.58 7.30
CA LYS A 449 10.74 -8.98 7.45
C LYS A 449 10.52 -9.54 8.85
N ALA A 450 10.52 -8.71 9.87
CA ALA A 450 10.28 -9.09 11.25
C ALA A 450 8.79 -9.15 11.62
N ARG A 451 7.88 -8.66 10.77
CA ARG A 451 6.44 -8.70 11.03
C ARG A 451 5.94 -10.14 11.08
N GLU A 452 5.20 -10.47 12.13
CA GLU A 452 4.45 -11.71 12.21
C GLU A 452 3.01 -11.43 11.78
N TYR A 453 2.59 -11.98 10.66
CA TYR A 453 1.21 -11.87 10.20
C TYR A 453 0.33 -12.88 10.94
N ALA A 454 -0.66 -12.40 11.66
CA ALA A 454 -1.63 -13.21 12.39
C ALA A 454 -2.94 -13.34 11.62
N ASP A 455 -3.67 -14.42 11.89
CA ASP A 455 -5.01 -14.60 11.34
C ASP A 455 -5.95 -13.46 11.74
N PRO A 456 -6.90 -13.07 10.89
CA PRO A 456 -7.92 -12.09 11.24
C PRO A 456 -8.71 -12.49 12.49
N MET A 457 -9.07 -11.51 13.31
CA MET A 457 -9.90 -11.75 14.50
C MET A 457 -11.27 -12.33 14.12
N SER A 458 -11.72 -13.34 14.87
CA SER A 458 -13.02 -13.97 14.67
C SER A 458 -13.74 -14.16 15.98
N PHE A 459 -15.02 -13.77 16.02
CA PHE A 459 -15.87 -13.80 17.22
C PHE A 459 -17.13 -14.62 16.96
N ASP A 460 -17.67 -15.20 18.02
CA ASP A 460 -19.00 -15.82 17.99
C ASP A 460 -20.07 -14.71 18.02
N VAL A 461 -20.77 -14.51 16.90
CA VAL A 461 -21.71 -13.40 16.66
C VAL A 461 -23.04 -13.90 16.09
N ASP A 462 -24.11 -13.13 16.28
CA ASP A 462 -25.44 -13.45 15.77
C ASP A 462 -25.64 -12.94 14.33
N ARG A 463 -25.01 -13.65 13.37
CA ARG A 463 -25.13 -13.33 11.93
C ARG A 463 -26.58 -13.43 11.41
N GLU A 464 -27.42 -14.29 12.01
CA GLU A 464 -28.80 -14.45 11.58
C GLU A 464 -29.62 -13.22 11.96
N ARG A 465 -29.48 -12.73 13.20
CA ARG A 465 -30.10 -11.49 13.64
C ARG A 465 -29.61 -10.27 12.82
N ALA A 466 -28.30 -10.18 12.57
CA ALA A 466 -27.73 -9.10 11.76
C ALA A 466 -28.34 -9.10 10.33
N ARG A 467 -28.47 -10.27 9.70
CA ARG A 467 -29.11 -10.41 8.38
C ARG A 467 -30.58 -10.01 8.38
N GLU A 468 -31.34 -10.35 9.44
CA GLU A 468 -32.73 -9.93 9.60
C GLU A 468 -32.86 -8.40 9.70
N ILE A 469 -31.96 -7.74 10.49
CA ILE A 469 -31.93 -6.29 10.66
C ILE A 469 -31.65 -5.62 9.32
N LEU A 470 -30.61 -6.02 8.62
CA LEU A 470 -30.23 -5.47 7.32
C LEU A 470 -31.31 -5.74 6.28
N GLY A 471 -31.90 -6.94 6.28
CA GLY A 471 -32.99 -7.32 5.36
C GLY A 471 -34.25 -6.46 5.52
N ALA A 472 -34.52 -5.94 6.72
CA ALA A 472 -35.67 -5.06 6.98
C ALA A 472 -35.52 -3.67 6.34
N VAL A 473 -34.30 -3.27 5.96
CA VAL A 473 -34.01 -1.97 5.32
C VAL A 473 -34.18 -2.05 3.80
N ARG A 474 -34.05 -3.23 3.20
CA ARG A 474 -34.11 -3.43 1.74
C ARG A 474 -35.33 -2.81 1.02
N ASP A 475 -36.48 -2.87 1.67
CA ASP A 475 -37.75 -2.41 1.08
C ASP A 475 -38.06 -0.92 1.39
N ARG A 476 -37.08 -0.17 1.93
CA ARG A 476 -37.22 1.25 2.25
C ARG A 476 -36.65 2.11 1.13
N ASP A 477 -37.19 3.32 0.98
CA ASP A 477 -36.62 4.36 0.09
C ASP A 477 -35.33 5.02 0.65
N ASP A 478 -35.01 4.74 1.93
CA ASP A 478 -33.84 5.26 2.63
C ASP A 478 -32.87 4.11 2.95
N ASN A 479 -31.62 4.26 2.55
CA ASN A 479 -30.53 3.28 2.74
C ASN A 479 -29.74 3.50 4.05
N ARG A 480 -30.22 4.37 4.94
CA ARG A 480 -29.58 4.67 6.23
C ARG A 480 -30.27 3.93 7.36
N LEU A 481 -29.45 3.32 8.22
CA LEU A 481 -29.93 2.75 9.48
C LEU A 481 -29.72 3.77 10.59
N GLY A 482 -30.77 3.97 11.38
CA GLY A 482 -30.68 4.79 12.59
C GLY A 482 -30.49 3.90 13.83
N VAL A 483 -31.61 3.52 14.43
CA VAL A 483 -31.64 2.70 15.67
C VAL A 483 -31.22 1.28 15.40
N GLU A 484 -31.63 0.77 14.27
CA GLU A 484 -31.29 -0.59 13.83
C GLU A 484 -29.76 -0.79 13.76
N ALA A 485 -29.01 0.30 13.59
CA ALA A 485 -27.56 0.25 13.64
C ALA A 485 -27.03 -0.16 15.03
N MET A 486 -27.67 0.32 16.12
CA MET A 486 -27.32 -0.10 17.49
C MET A 486 -27.64 -1.58 17.72
N GLU A 487 -28.80 -2.05 17.24
CA GLU A 487 -29.16 -3.47 17.31
C GLU A 487 -28.21 -4.37 16.49
N LEU A 488 -27.69 -3.84 15.38
CA LEU A 488 -26.70 -4.52 14.55
C LEU A 488 -25.36 -4.63 15.28
N LEU A 489 -24.90 -3.55 15.95
CA LEU A 489 -23.71 -3.58 16.79
C LEU A 489 -23.84 -4.59 17.93
N ASP A 490 -25.00 -4.61 18.62
CA ASP A 490 -25.30 -5.57 19.68
C ASP A 490 -25.27 -7.03 19.18
N ALA A 491 -25.79 -7.31 17.98
CA ALA A 491 -25.72 -8.64 17.36
C ALA A 491 -24.28 -9.11 17.12
N TYR A 492 -23.33 -8.17 16.94
CA TYR A 492 -21.90 -8.44 16.84
C TYR A 492 -21.15 -8.31 18.16
N GLY A 493 -21.87 -8.06 19.26
CA GLY A 493 -21.29 -7.97 20.60
C GLY A 493 -20.47 -6.70 20.81
N ILE A 494 -20.69 -5.66 20.02
CA ILE A 494 -20.15 -4.31 20.26
C ILE A 494 -21.07 -3.64 21.30
N PRO A 495 -20.55 -3.28 22.49
CA PRO A 495 -21.38 -2.78 23.56
C PRO A 495 -22.03 -1.43 23.23
N THR A 496 -23.30 -1.31 23.51
CA THR A 496 -24.07 -0.05 23.39
C THR A 496 -24.76 0.29 24.72
N PRO A 497 -24.97 1.58 25.04
CA PRO A 497 -25.67 1.96 26.24
C PRO A 497 -27.10 1.40 26.24
N ASP A 498 -27.56 0.89 27.38
CA ASP A 498 -28.94 0.42 27.56
C ASP A 498 -29.95 1.54 27.27
N GLY A 499 -31.00 1.23 26.51
CA GLY A 499 -31.99 2.24 26.17
C GLY A 499 -33.01 1.78 25.12
N ALA A 500 -33.92 2.69 24.79
CA ALA A 500 -34.92 2.42 23.76
C ALA A 500 -35.38 3.71 23.08
N ILE A 501 -35.92 3.55 21.83
CA ILE A 501 -36.66 4.63 21.18
C ILE A 501 -38.11 4.56 21.61
N VAL A 502 -38.62 5.72 21.92
CA VAL A 502 -39.97 5.91 22.43
C VAL A 502 -40.72 6.97 21.61
N ASP A 503 -42.01 6.75 21.47
CA ASP A 503 -42.92 7.60 20.70
C ASP A 503 -43.83 8.46 21.57
N SER A 504 -43.69 8.38 22.89
CA SER A 504 -44.48 9.12 23.87
C SER A 504 -43.71 9.48 25.13
N PRO A 505 -44.06 10.57 25.82
CA PRO A 505 -43.46 10.97 27.09
C PRO A 505 -43.62 9.93 28.20
N GLU A 506 -44.75 9.20 28.19
CA GLU A 506 -45.01 8.11 29.17
C GLU A 506 -44.01 6.95 28.99
N ARG A 507 -43.77 6.54 27.75
CA ARG A 507 -42.78 5.48 27.44
C ARG A 507 -41.37 5.96 27.75
N ALA A 508 -41.09 7.24 27.56
CA ALA A 508 -39.77 7.80 27.88
C ALA A 508 -39.47 7.64 29.41
N ARG A 509 -40.44 7.91 30.25
CA ARG A 509 -40.33 7.70 31.71
C ARG A 509 -40.12 6.22 32.07
N GLU A 510 -40.92 5.32 31.47
CA GLU A 510 -40.79 3.90 31.72
C GLU A 510 -39.39 3.36 31.39
N VAL A 511 -38.77 3.84 30.31
CA VAL A 511 -37.41 3.48 29.95
C VAL A 511 -36.39 4.07 30.91
N ALA A 512 -36.53 5.36 31.27
CA ALA A 512 -35.62 6.04 32.20
C ALA A 512 -35.67 5.39 33.59
N GLU A 513 -36.87 5.01 34.12
CA GLU A 513 -37.02 4.26 35.39
C GLU A 513 -36.32 2.87 35.39
N GLY A 514 -36.00 2.34 34.19
CA GLY A 514 -35.29 1.05 34.03
C GLY A 514 -33.76 1.21 33.92
N VAL A 515 -33.26 2.42 33.85
CA VAL A 515 -31.85 2.75 33.75
C VAL A 515 -31.35 3.29 35.08
N ASP A 516 -30.13 2.93 35.49
CA ASP A 516 -29.53 3.46 36.70
C ASP A 516 -28.93 4.85 36.47
N GLY A 517 -29.47 5.89 37.13
CA GLY A 517 -28.97 7.26 37.08
C GLY A 517 -29.67 8.16 36.04
N ASP A 518 -29.04 9.28 35.71
CA ASP A 518 -29.56 10.21 34.73
C ASP A 518 -29.45 9.63 33.31
N VAL A 519 -30.35 10.04 32.39
CA VAL A 519 -30.36 9.54 31.00
C VAL A 519 -29.95 10.59 30.00
N VAL A 520 -29.52 10.10 28.83
CA VAL A 520 -29.34 10.93 27.61
C VAL A 520 -30.56 10.74 26.73
N MET A 521 -31.12 11.86 26.25
CA MET A 521 -32.27 11.84 25.35
C MET A 521 -31.90 12.50 24.01
N LYS A 522 -32.14 11.78 22.91
CA LYS A 522 -31.77 12.21 21.54
C LYS A 522 -32.97 12.12 20.61
N ILE A 523 -33.17 13.15 19.77
CA ILE A 523 -34.17 13.06 18.69
C ILE A 523 -33.77 12.00 17.67
N VAL A 524 -34.73 11.22 17.20
CA VAL A 524 -34.51 10.22 16.15
C VAL A 524 -35.26 10.64 14.91
N SER A 525 -34.51 10.98 13.85
CA SER A 525 -35.05 11.40 12.57
C SER A 525 -34.08 11.11 11.45
N PRO A 526 -34.51 10.49 10.33
CA PRO A 526 -33.68 10.31 9.15
C PRO A 526 -33.34 11.64 8.45
N ASP A 527 -34.18 12.67 8.63
CA ASP A 527 -34.07 13.96 7.95
C ASP A 527 -33.21 14.97 8.72
N ILE A 528 -32.89 14.72 10.01
CA ILE A 528 -32.13 15.63 10.89
C ILE A 528 -30.78 14.98 11.22
N LEU A 529 -29.75 15.31 10.47
CA LEU A 529 -28.42 14.68 10.56
C LEU A 529 -27.60 15.25 11.74
N HIS A 530 -27.60 16.56 11.96
CA HIS A 530 -26.83 17.25 13.01
C HIS A 530 -27.71 17.54 14.21
N LYS A 531 -28.02 16.53 15.01
CA LYS A 531 -28.92 16.60 16.17
C LYS A 531 -28.47 17.65 17.20
N SER A 532 -27.16 17.74 17.43
CA SER A 532 -26.58 18.66 18.42
C SER A 532 -26.76 20.13 18.03
N ASP A 533 -26.71 20.50 16.75
CA ASP A 533 -26.82 21.87 16.25
C ASP A 533 -28.20 22.50 16.52
N ILE A 534 -29.21 21.64 16.54
CA ILE A 534 -30.59 22.06 16.81
C ILE A 534 -30.99 21.94 18.31
N GLY A 535 -30.04 21.54 19.18
CA GLY A 535 -30.36 21.18 20.57
C GLY A 535 -31.25 19.94 20.67
N GLY A 536 -31.10 19.00 19.72
CA GLY A 536 -31.82 17.71 19.66
C GLY A 536 -31.24 16.63 20.54
N VAL A 537 -30.24 16.96 21.38
CA VAL A 537 -29.65 16.10 22.39
C VAL A 537 -29.74 16.76 23.75
N ALA A 538 -30.21 16.05 24.77
CA ALA A 538 -30.25 16.46 26.16
C ALA A 538 -29.48 15.41 27.00
N VAL A 539 -28.48 15.88 27.73
CA VAL A 539 -27.57 15.01 28.54
C VAL A 539 -27.88 15.29 30.02
N GLY A 540 -27.82 14.23 30.84
CA GLY A 540 -28.03 14.34 32.28
C GLY A 540 -29.48 14.68 32.65
N VAL A 541 -30.44 14.01 32.03
CA VAL A 541 -31.86 14.26 32.27
C VAL A 541 -32.32 13.40 33.44
N ALA A 542 -32.72 14.01 34.53
CA ALA A 542 -33.26 13.34 35.69
C ALA A 542 -34.67 12.78 35.44
N ASP A 543 -35.09 11.72 36.11
CA ASP A 543 -36.38 11.03 35.95
C ASP A 543 -37.58 11.96 35.93
N ASP A 544 -37.57 12.95 36.82
CA ASP A 544 -38.68 13.93 36.93
C ASP A 544 -38.84 14.84 35.71
N ASP A 545 -37.73 15.05 34.95
CA ASP A 545 -37.67 15.99 33.82
C ASP A 545 -37.82 15.27 32.45
N VAL A 546 -37.80 13.95 32.41
CA VAL A 546 -37.81 13.10 31.19
C VAL A 546 -38.97 13.46 30.24
N ALA A 547 -40.18 13.57 30.76
CA ALA A 547 -41.37 13.82 29.94
C ALA A 547 -41.36 15.24 29.34
N ASP A 548 -40.98 16.25 30.13
CA ASP A 548 -40.90 17.61 29.68
C ASP A 548 -39.79 17.77 28.61
N THR A 549 -38.65 17.10 28.81
CA THR A 549 -37.55 17.04 27.85
C THR A 549 -37.97 16.36 26.54
N TYR A 550 -38.75 15.27 26.61
CA TYR A 550 -39.31 14.61 25.42
C TYR A 550 -40.10 15.61 24.56
N GLU A 551 -41.06 16.33 25.18
CA GLU A 551 -41.89 17.30 24.47
C GLU A 551 -41.06 18.46 23.87
N ASP A 552 -40.05 18.92 24.61
CA ASP A 552 -39.12 19.96 24.15
C ASP A 552 -38.30 19.51 22.94
N LEU A 553 -37.73 18.31 22.94
CA LEU A 553 -36.95 17.75 21.82
C LEU A 553 -37.82 17.63 20.56
N ILE A 554 -39.03 17.05 20.68
CA ILE A 554 -39.97 16.92 19.56
C ILE A 554 -40.34 18.31 19.01
N THR A 555 -40.55 19.30 19.90
CA THR A 555 -40.88 20.65 19.50
C THR A 555 -39.74 21.33 18.75
N ARG A 556 -38.50 21.16 19.22
CA ARG A 556 -37.29 21.69 18.56
C ARG A 556 -37.12 21.11 17.15
N ALA A 557 -37.23 19.79 17.01
CA ALA A 557 -37.12 19.09 15.73
C ALA A 557 -38.16 19.63 14.70
N ARG A 558 -39.44 19.72 15.12
CA ARG A 558 -40.53 20.24 14.28
C ARG A 558 -40.37 21.72 13.92
N ASN A 559 -39.79 22.54 14.82
CA ASN A 559 -39.54 23.95 14.53
C ASN A 559 -38.38 24.16 13.57
N TYR A 560 -37.37 23.28 13.63
CA TYR A 560 -36.21 23.32 12.75
C TYR A 560 -36.57 22.89 11.33
N GLN A 561 -37.23 21.72 11.19
CA GLN A 561 -37.64 21.18 9.91
C GLN A 561 -39.07 20.61 10.02
N PRO A 562 -40.09 21.42 9.68
CA PRO A 562 -41.51 21.08 9.87
C PRO A 562 -41.95 19.81 9.11
N ASP A 563 -41.27 19.50 7.99
CA ASP A 563 -41.58 18.36 7.10
C ASP A 563 -40.73 17.14 7.44
N ALA A 564 -39.83 17.22 8.46
CA ALA A 564 -38.99 16.09 8.84
C ALA A 564 -39.80 14.95 9.47
N THR A 565 -39.44 13.75 9.11
CA THR A 565 -39.95 12.51 9.75
C THR A 565 -39.28 12.34 11.11
N VAL A 566 -40.03 12.53 12.18
CA VAL A 566 -39.53 12.27 13.55
C VAL A 566 -40.07 10.93 14.02
N LEU A 567 -39.17 9.94 14.17
CA LEU A 567 -39.52 8.59 14.60
C LEU A 567 -39.77 8.50 16.11
N GLY A 568 -39.22 9.41 16.90
CA GLY A 568 -39.33 9.46 18.35
C GLY A 568 -38.12 10.10 19.02
N VAL A 569 -37.94 9.75 20.27
CA VAL A 569 -36.77 10.12 21.10
C VAL A 569 -36.10 8.84 21.60
N GLN A 570 -34.81 8.72 21.40
CA GLN A 570 -34.01 7.69 22.04
C GLN A 570 -33.75 8.15 23.48
N VAL A 571 -34.07 7.29 24.44
CA VAL A 571 -33.74 7.44 25.86
C VAL A 571 -32.70 6.35 26.16
N GLN A 572 -31.52 6.74 26.60
CA GLN A 572 -30.43 5.79 26.85
C GLN A 572 -29.68 6.15 28.13
N GLU A 573 -29.00 5.13 28.69
CA GLU A 573 -28.06 5.29 29.78
C GLU A 573 -27.01 6.33 29.49
N MET A 574 -26.64 7.15 30.47
CA MET A 574 -25.57 8.12 30.37
C MET A 574 -24.24 7.46 30.68
N VAL A 575 -23.40 7.32 29.67
CA VAL A 575 -22.01 6.88 29.86
C VAL A 575 -21.23 8.01 30.52
N ASP A 576 -20.51 7.71 31.60
CA ASP A 576 -19.67 8.68 32.30
C ASP A 576 -18.42 8.98 31.48
N LEU A 577 -18.27 10.24 31.07
CA LEU A 577 -17.14 10.71 30.27
C LEU A 577 -16.00 11.30 31.11
N ASP A 578 -16.19 11.45 32.44
CA ASP A 578 -15.22 12.15 33.28
C ASP A 578 -13.85 11.41 33.34
N ASP A 579 -13.90 10.07 33.31
CA ASP A 579 -12.71 9.20 33.30
C ASP A 579 -12.48 8.52 31.94
N GLY A 580 -13.37 8.68 30.95
CA GLY A 580 -13.28 8.06 29.63
C GLY A 580 -12.53 8.90 28.60
N VAL A 581 -12.20 8.26 27.48
CA VAL A 581 -11.64 8.89 26.27
C VAL A 581 -12.60 8.65 25.11
N GLU A 582 -13.06 9.75 24.48
CA GLU A 582 -13.85 9.66 23.27
C GLU A 582 -12.97 9.31 22.08
N THR A 583 -13.25 8.19 21.43
CA THR A 583 -12.59 7.73 20.21
C THR A 583 -13.61 7.61 19.07
N ILE A 584 -13.14 7.47 17.86
CA ILE A 584 -13.93 7.16 16.67
C ILE A 584 -13.45 5.84 16.06
N VAL A 585 -14.40 4.97 15.74
CA VAL A 585 -14.15 3.76 14.97
C VAL A 585 -15.14 3.76 13.82
N GLY A 586 -14.62 3.74 12.59
CA GLY A 586 -15.47 3.81 11.41
C GLY A 586 -15.00 2.87 10.31
N MET A 587 -15.82 2.78 9.27
CA MET A 587 -15.49 2.08 8.05
C MET A 587 -16.09 2.81 6.85
N ASN A 588 -15.32 2.89 5.77
CA ASN A 588 -15.79 3.29 4.47
C ASN A 588 -15.37 2.25 3.42
N ARG A 589 -16.27 1.84 2.54
CA ARG A 589 -15.96 0.85 1.52
C ARG A 589 -15.25 1.49 0.35
N ASP A 590 -13.98 1.11 0.17
CA ASP A 590 -13.18 1.50 -0.99
C ASP A 590 -13.49 0.58 -2.19
N PRO A 591 -13.56 1.10 -3.42
CA PRO A 591 -13.90 0.29 -4.59
C PRO A 591 -12.84 -0.76 -4.97
N GLN A 592 -11.58 -0.61 -4.52
CA GLN A 592 -10.46 -1.49 -4.86
C GLN A 592 -10.03 -2.37 -3.68
N PHE A 593 -10.00 -1.81 -2.47
CA PHE A 593 -9.57 -2.51 -1.26
C PHE A 593 -10.71 -3.05 -0.39
N GLY A 594 -11.97 -2.75 -0.75
CA GLY A 594 -13.10 -3.16 0.08
C GLY A 594 -13.23 -2.32 1.37
N PRO A 595 -13.59 -2.92 2.53
CA PRO A 595 -13.86 -2.17 3.74
C PRO A 595 -12.57 -1.61 4.37
N LEU A 596 -12.44 -0.28 4.37
CA LEU A 596 -11.35 0.46 4.99
C LEU A 596 -11.78 0.92 6.38
N LEU A 597 -11.20 0.33 7.40
CA LEU A 597 -11.40 0.71 8.80
C LEU A 597 -10.66 2.00 9.13
N MET A 598 -11.22 2.78 10.02
CA MET A 598 -10.62 4.00 10.56
C MET A 598 -10.69 3.96 12.09
N PHE A 599 -9.60 4.36 12.74
CA PHE A 599 -9.55 4.60 14.18
C PHE A 599 -8.91 5.97 14.46
N GLY A 600 -9.37 6.66 15.50
CA GLY A 600 -8.79 7.93 15.91
C GLY A 600 -9.42 8.51 17.17
N LEU A 601 -9.00 9.75 17.51
CA LEU A 601 -9.60 10.50 18.60
C LEU A 601 -11.01 10.98 18.22
N GLY A 602 -11.99 10.83 19.11
CA GLY A 602 -13.39 11.23 18.88
C GLY A 602 -13.67 12.72 19.08
N GLY A 603 -14.93 13.09 18.89
CA GLY A 603 -15.42 14.43 19.10
C GLY A 603 -14.97 15.43 18.04
N ILE A 604 -14.93 16.71 18.42
CA ILE A 604 -14.57 17.82 17.50
C ILE A 604 -13.12 17.80 17.02
N PHE A 605 -12.27 16.97 17.62
CA PHE A 605 -10.84 16.93 17.29
C PHE A 605 -10.55 16.17 15.99
N VAL A 606 -11.43 15.26 15.55
CA VAL A 606 -11.26 14.51 14.30
C VAL A 606 -11.15 15.44 13.10
N GLU A 607 -12.06 16.43 12.99
CA GLU A 607 -12.10 17.34 11.85
C GLU A 607 -10.95 18.37 11.83
N VAL A 608 -10.30 18.60 12.98
CA VAL A 608 -9.31 19.67 13.14
C VAL A 608 -7.89 19.12 13.16
N MET A 609 -7.68 17.94 13.76
CA MET A 609 -6.34 17.38 13.97
C MET A 609 -5.99 16.26 12.97
N GLU A 610 -6.97 15.68 12.28
CA GLU A 610 -6.82 14.56 11.34
C GLU A 610 -6.02 13.37 11.95
N ASP A 611 -6.11 13.21 13.28
CA ASP A 611 -5.39 12.19 14.05
C ASP A 611 -6.11 10.84 13.92
N THR A 612 -5.91 10.19 12.81
CA THR A 612 -6.58 8.95 12.43
C THR A 612 -5.63 8.01 11.69
N THR A 613 -5.81 6.71 11.92
CA THR A 613 -5.13 5.64 11.19
C THR A 613 -6.13 4.75 10.46
N PHE A 614 -5.67 4.00 9.48
CA PHE A 614 -6.51 3.19 8.59
C PHE A 614 -5.95 1.78 8.41
N ARG A 615 -6.85 0.78 8.28
CA ARG A 615 -6.50 -0.60 7.86
C ARG A 615 -7.60 -1.16 6.95
N VAL A 616 -7.20 -1.96 5.99
CA VAL A 616 -8.12 -2.74 5.16
C VAL A 616 -8.60 -3.95 5.98
N ALA A 617 -9.92 -4.16 6.04
CA ALA A 617 -10.48 -5.31 6.75
C ALA A 617 -10.43 -6.59 5.86
N PRO A 618 -10.33 -7.79 6.48
CA PRO A 618 -10.33 -8.07 7.92
C PRO A 618 -8.97 -7.80 8.58
N VAL A 619 -8.98 -7.41 9.85
CA VAL A 619 -7.76 -7.14 10.61
C VAL A 619 -7.50 -8.21 11.70
N SER A 620 -6.22 -8.43 11.95
CA SER A 620 -5.72 -9.23 13.06
C SER A 620 -5.64 -8.42 14.35
N GLU A 621 -5.40 -9.09 15.52
CA GLU A 621 -5.21 -8.40 16.80
C GLU A 621 -3.97 -7.48 16.78
N PRO A 622 -2.79 -7.88 16.27
CA PRO A 622 -1.65 -6.98 16.14
C PRO A 622 -1.96 -5.72 15.33
N GLU A 623 -2.59 -5.85 14.15
CA GLU A 623 -2.96 -4.71 13.33
C GLU A 623 -3.95 -3.76 14.04
N ALA A 624 -4.94 -4.28 14.74
CA ALA A 624 -5.87 -3.46 15.51
C ALA A 624 -5.16 -2.75 16.69
N ARG A 625 -4.15 -3.39 17.30
CA ARG A 625 -3.31 -2.80 18.36
C ARG A 625 -2.44 -1.68 17.80
N GLU A 626 -1.79 -1.88 16.67
CA GLU A 626 -1.03 -0.84 15.96
C GLU A 626 -1.89 0.39 15.69
N MET A 627 -3.14 0.22 15.22
CA MET A 627 -4.05 1.36 15.03
C MET A 627 -4.22 2.20 16.30
N THR A 628 -4.23 1.59 17.50
CA THR A 628 -4.35 2.34 18.77
C THR A 628 -3.05 3.03 19.18
N GLU A 629 -1.91 2.62 18.62
CA GLU A 629 -0.59 3.12 18.97
C GLU A 629 -0.08 4.20 18.00
N GLU A 630 -0.47 4.15 16.74
CA GLU A 630 -0.04 5.06 15.66
C GLU A 630 -0.62 6.47 15.76
N ILE A 631 -1.80 6.64 16.37
CA ILE A 631 -2.39 7.96 16.52
C ILE A 631 -1.55 8.83 17.47
N GLN A 632 -1.38 10.11 17.13
CA GLN A 632 -0.62 11.06 17.97
C GLN A 632 -1.21 11.19 19.38
N SER A 633 -2.52 10.95 19.51
CA SER A 633 -3.26 10.97 20.77
C SER A 633 -3.16 9.66 21.57
N ALA A 634 -2.45 8.63 21.13
CA ALA A 634 -2.25 7.37 21.86
C ALA A 634 -1.86 7.54 23.35
N PRO A 635 -1.05 8.55 23.76
CA PRO A 635 -0.78 8.80 25.16
C PRO A 635 -2.02 9.07 26.04
N LEU A 636 -3.13 9.54 25.44
CA LEU A 636 -4.38 9.75 26.17
C LEU A 636 -5.03 8.42 26.58
N LEU A 637 -4.95 7.42 25.73
CA LEU A 637 -5.42 6.06 26.02
C LEU A 637 -4.60 5.41 27.14
N ARG A 638 -3.33 5.76 27.25
CA ARG A 638 -2.38 5.25 28.25
C ARG A 638 -2.39 6.04 29.58
N GLY A 639 -3.30 7.00 29.76
CA GLY A 639 -3.47 7.73 31.04
C GLY A 639 -2.59 8.98 31.17
N ALA A 640 -2.48 9.80 30.15
CA ALA A 640 -1.72 11.06 30.21
C ALA A 640 -2.29 12.04 31.26
N ARG A 641 -1.39 12.85 31.86
CA ARG A 641 -1.70 13.93 32.82
C ARG A 641 -2.37 13.46 34.12
N GLY A 642 -2.18 12.21 34.54
CA GLY A 642 -2.68 11.66 35.81
C GLY A 642 -4.12 11.15 35.75
N ARG A 643 -4.64 10.92 34.56
CA ARG A 643 -5.84 10.07 34.35
C ARG A 643 -5.42 8.59 34.37
N ASP A 644 -6.34 7.75 34.77
CA ASP A 644 -6.14 6.30 34.68
C ASP A 644 -6.15 5.87 33.20
N PRO A 645 -5.36 4.86 32.79
CA PRO A 645 -5.40 4.32 31.43
C PRO A 645 -6.77 3.68 31.15
N VAL A 646 -7.24 3.82 29.91
CA VAL A 646 -8.44 3.12 29.46
C VAL A 646 -8.12 1.65 29.12
N ASP A 647 -9.14 0.82 29.04
CA ASP A 647 -9.03 -0.55 28.55
C ASP A 647 -8.85 -0.56 27.01
N VAL A 648 -7.59 -0.56 26.59
CA VAL A 648 -7.24 -0.58 25.15
C VAL A 648 -7.65 -1.90 24.51
N ASP A 649 -7.64 -3.02 25.25
CA ASP A 649 -8.03 -4.33 24.72
C ASP A 649 -9.52 -4.38 24.37
N ALA A 650 -10.38 -3.66 25.11
CA ALA A 650 -11.80 -3.49 24.76
C ALA A 650 -11.99 -2.65 23.47
N VAL A 651 -11.13 -1.67 23.22
CA VAL A 651 -11.11 -0.92 21.96
C VAL A 651 -10.67 -1.81 20.81
N ILE A 652 -9.60 -2.58 20.97
CA ILE A 652 -9.09 -3.55 19.98
C ILE A 652 -10.16 -4.59 19.64
N GLU A 653 -10.84 -5.14 20.65
CA GLU A 653 -11.96 -6.06 20.43
C GLU A 653 -13.09 -5.41 19.62
N THR A 654 -13.41 -4.14 19.89
CA THR A 654 -14.42 -3.39 19.13
C THR A 654 -14.03 -3.21 17.67
N ILE A 655 -12.77 -2.86 17.39
CA ILE A 655 -12.24 -2.77 16.03
C ILE A 655 -12.35 -4.12 15.31
N GLY A 656 -11.97 -5.22 15.98
CA GLY A 656 -12.05 -6.57 15.41
C GLY A 656 -13.48 -7.02 15.12
N ARG A 657 -14.43 -6.75 16.03
CA ARG A 657 -15.86 -7.05 15.83
C ARG A 657 -16.46 -6.23 14.68
N LEU A 658 -16.09 -4.95 14.58
CA LEU A 658 -16.48 -4.12 13.44
C LEU A 658 -15.88 -4.63 12.12
N SER A 659 -14.60 -5.00 12.13
CA SER A 659 -13.91 -5.62 11.00
C SER A 659 -14.64 -6.86 10.50
N GLN A 660 -15.05 -7.75 11.41
CA GLN A 660 -15.81 -8.94 11.07
C GLN A 660 -17.20 -8.58 10.51
N LEU A 661 -17.91 -7.63 11.12
CA LEU A 661 -19.23 -7.17 10.65
C LEU A 661 -19.21 -6.70 9.21
N VAL A 662 -18.25 -5.84 8.86
CA VAL A 662 -18.18 -5.23 7.50
C VAL A 662 -17.61 -6.18 6.45
N THR A 663 -16.92 -7.23 6.88
CA THR A 663 -16.47 -8.34 6.04
C THR A 663 -17.61 -9.33 5.79
N ASP A 664 -18.38 -9.69 6.81
CA ASP A 664 -19.53 -10.59 6.71
C ASP A 664 -20.69 -9.98 5.87
N PHE A 665 -20.79 -8.65 5.79
CA PHE A 665 -21.87 -7.94 5.07
C PHE A 665 -21.32 -6.88 4.09
N PRO A 666 -21.00 -7.29 2.85
CA PRO A 666 -20.51 -6.37 1.80
C PRO A 666 -21.48 -5.21 1.49
N ALA A 667 -22.78 -5.40 1.71
CA ALA A 667 -23.79 -4.37 1.54
C ALA A 667 -23.59 -3.12 2.44
N ILE A 668 -22.76 -3.19 3.51
CA ILE A 668 -22.44 -2.04 4.34
C ILE A 668 -21.42 -1.17 3.59
N LEU A 669 -21.85 0.05 3.21
CA LEU A 669 -21.02 1.02 2.49
C LEU A 669 -20.23 1.94 3.41
N GLU A 670 -20.85 2.35 4.52
CA GLU A 670 -20.29 3.28 5.49
C GLU A 670 -20.81 2.94 6.88
N LEU A 671 -19.93 2.93 7.86
CA LEU A 671 -20.28 2.79 9.27
C LEU A 671 -19.38 3.72 10.09
N ASP A 672 -19.96 4.49 11.01
CA ASP A 672 -19.27 5.46 11.86
C ASP A 672 -19.81 5.35 13.29
N ILE A 673 -18.95 4.90 14.21
CA ILE A 673 -19.20 4.92 15.66
C ILE A 673 -18.51 6.16 16.23
N ASN A 674 -19.26 7.20 16.55
CA ASN A 674 -18.73 8.48 16.99
C ASN A 674 -19.64 9.16 18.01
N PRO A 675 -19.27 9.11 19.33
CA PRO A 675 -18.07 8.50 19.87
C PRO A 675 -18.21 7.01 20.21
N LEU A 676 -17.09 6.28 20.13
CA LEU A 676 -16.83 5.11 20.94
C LEU A 676 -16.14 5.60 22.21
N VAL A 677 -16.74 5.40 23.36
CA VAL A 677 -16.18 5.83 24.64
C VAL A 677 -15.36 4.68 25.22
N ALA A 678 -14.05 4.87 25.31
CA ALA A 678 -13.13 3.95 25.99
C ALA A 678 -13.06 4.34 27.49
N LEU A 679 -13.29 3.38 28.36
CA LEU A 679 -13.34 3.56 29.82
C LEU A 679 -12.14 2.82 30.47
N PRO A 680 -11.72 3.21 31.69
CA PRO A 680 -10.76 2.43 32.46
C PRO A 680 -11.26 1.02 32.72
N ASP A 681 -10.33 0.05 32.88
CA ASP A 681 -10.63 -1.32 33.21
C ASP A 681 -11.27 -1.37 34.61
N ASP A 682 -12.54 -1.75 34.66
CA ASP A 682 -13.30 -1.93 35.92
C ASP A 682 -13.79 -3.38 35.98
N ASP A 683 -13.44 -4.10 37.04
CA ASP A 683 -13.71 -5.54 37.23
C ASP A 683 -15.21 -5.92 37.01
N GLY A 684 -15.60 -6.09 35.72
CA GLY A 684 -16.92 -6.57 35.29
C GLY A 684 -17.85 -5.53 34.66
N GLY A 685 -17.34 -4.33 34.32
CA GLY A 685 -18.06 -3.28 33.57
C GLY A 685 -17.89 -3.39 32.06
N THR A 686 -18.62 -2.55 31.31
CA THR A 686 -18.44 -2.33 29.90
C THR A 686 -17.33 -1.31 29.74
N ASN A 687 -16.16 -1.73 29.23
CA ASN A 687 -14.97 -0.90 29.15
C ASN A 687 -14.84 -0.12 27.83
N ALA A 688 -15.73 -0.41 26.85
CA ALA A 688 -15.90 0.39 25.63
C ALA A 688 -17.38 0.41 25.25
N ALA A 689 -17.95 1.59 24.91
CA ALA A 689 -19.36 1.74 24.57
C ALA A 689 -19.56 2.61 23.32
N ALA A 690 -20.29 2.09 22.34
CA ALA A 690 -20.72 2.81 21.15
C ALA A 690 -21.92 3.70 21.48
N VAL A 691 -21.70 5.01 21.59
CA VAL A 691 -22.74 5.97 22.07
C VAL A 691 -23.60 6.52 20.93
N ASP A 692 -23.02 6.73 19.77
CA ASP A 692 -23.76 7.08 18.55
C ASP A 692 -23.19 6.31 17.37
N VAL A 693 -24.06 5.90 16.45
CA VAL A 693 -23.67 5.17 15.24
C VAL A 693 -24.44 5.68 14.03
N ARG A 694 -23.76 5.73 12.91
CA ARG A 694 -24.34 5.98 11.58
C ARG A 694 -23.95 4.83 10.67
N LEU A 695 -24.89 4.38 9.87
CA LEU A 695 -24.67 3.27 8.95
C LEU A 695 -25.44 3.49 7.66
N THR A 696 -24.77 3.26 6.53
CA THR A 696 -25.35 3.34 5.19
C THR A 696 -25.12 1.99 4.48
N VAL A 697 -26.15 1.48 3.81
CA VAL A 697 -26.10 0.20 3.09
C VAL A 697 -26.44 0.39 1.62
N ASP A 698 -25.99 -0.54 0.77
CA ASP A 698 -26.52 -0.72 -0.56
C ASP A 698 -27.70 -1.70 -0.52
N PRO A 699 -28.96 -1.24 -0.76
CA PRO A 699 -30.12 -2.12 -0.74
C PRO A 699 -30.11 -3.21 -1.82
N GLN A 700 -29.30 -3.06 -2.89
CA GLN A 700 -29.23 -4.01 -3.99
C GLN A 700 -28.35 -5.22 -3.63
N GLU A 701 -27.37 -5.04 -2.76
CA GLU A 701 -26.49 -6.11 -2.27
C GLU A 701 -27.07 -6.87 -1.06
N LEU A 702 -28.26 -6.54 -0.61
CA LEU A 702 -28.94 -7.21 0.51
C LEU A 702 -29.75 -8.46 0.08
N ASP A 703 -29.56 -9.03 -1.11
CA ASP A 703 -30.35 -10.18 -1.59
C ASP A 703 -29.84 -11.51 -1.02
N PRO A 704 -30.68 -12.30 -0.33
CA PRO A 704 -30.26 -13.52 0.39
C PRO A 704 -29.86 -14.69 -0.53
N ALA A 705 -30.01 -14.56 -1.87
CA ALA A 705 -29.77 -15.66 -2.80
C ALA A 705 -28.29 -15.85 -3.20
N GLU A 706 -27.41 -14.86 -3.00
CA GLU A 706 -25.99 -14.92 -3.40
C GLU A 706 -25.03 -15.22 -2.23
N THR A 707 -25.50 -15.15 -0.99
CA THR A 707 -24.67 -15.42 0.20
C THR A 707 -24.50 -16.90 0.55
N GLU A 708 -24.98 -17.84 -0.27
CA GLU A 708 -24.81 -19.28 -0.05
C GLU A 708 -23.57 -19.90 -0.74
N GLN A 709 -22.69 -19.13 -1.35
CA GLN A 709 -21.48 -19.67 -1.98
C GLN A 709 -20.24 -18.93 -1.53
N GLN A 710 -19.73 -19.27 -0.37
CA GLN A 710 -18.34 -19.65 -0.09
C GLN A 710 -18.16 -19.94 1.40
N PRO A 711 -18.17 -21.20 1.85
CA PRO A 711 -17.45 -21.56 3.06
C PRO A 711 -15.96 -21.52 2.71
N LEU A 712 -15.18 -20.79 3.46
CA LEU A 712 -13.74 -21.01 3.55
C LEU A 712 -13.53 -22.49 3.89
N ASP A 713 -13.10 -23.26 2.89
CA ASP A 713 -12.69 -24.66 3.09
C ASP A 713 -11.49 -24.67 4.04
N ALA A 714 -11.76 -24.94 5.30
CA ALA A 714 -10.74 -25.38 6.24
C ALA A 714 -10.24 -26.74 5.71
N GLU A 715 -9.08 -26.77 5.09
CA GLU A 715 -8.38 -28.01 4.78
C GLU A 715 -8.14 -28.77 6.09
N GLU A 716 -8.81 -29.90 6.24
CA GLU A 716 -8.51 -30.87 7.28
C GLU A 716 -7.06 -31.34 7.14
N PRO A 717 -6.25 -31.38 8.22
CA PRO A 717 -4.90 -31.88 8.16
C PRO A 717 -4.92 -33.35 7.76
N THR A 718 -4.39 -33.68 6.57
CA THR A 718 -4.13 -35.06 6.17
C THR A 718 -3.09 -35.66 7.08
N ASN A 719 -3.52 -36.54 7.98
CA ASN A 719 -2.66 -37.55 8.60
C ASN A 719 -2.20 -38.52 7.52
N ASP A 720 -0.88 -38.47 7.17
CA ASP A 720 -0.03 -39.66 7.12
C ASP A 720 1.46 -39.29 7.04
#